data_9a81c8b67a0b2d004ab9542e26bb8295
#
_entry.id   9a81c8b67a0b2d004ab9542e26bb8295
#
_cell.length_a   1.000
_cell.length_b   1.000
_cell.length_c   1.000
_cell.angle_alpha   90.00
_cell.angle_beta   90.00
_cell.angle_gamma   90.00
#
_symmetry.space_group_name_H-M   'P 1'
#
loop_
_entity.id
_entity.type
_entity.pdbx_description
1 polymer ?
#
loop_
_entity_poly.entity_id
_entity_poly.type
_entity_poly.pdbx_seq_one_letter_code
_entity_poly.pdbx_strand_id
1 'polypeptide(L)'
;MHNGVMKAWLESSHLAGANATYVEDLYELYLSDPDLVSEEWKRVFEGLPKPSDEVVEQPHSRVRDYFRRLAQETKHYNVQVSDPDVDAKQVKVLQLINAYRFRGHEAAQLDPLGLWQRPQVAELDPTFHNLTQDDLEETFNVGSFAIGKETMKLKDIHSSLQKIYCGSIGAEYMHMTDTEQKRWIQQRLESVVGQPSFSKEEKREFLEELTAAEGLERYLGAKFPGAKRFSLEGGDALIPMTKELIRHAGKSGMREVVIGMAHRGRLNMLVNVLGKKPQDLFDEFAGKHDETWGTGDVKYHQGFSADFATPGGDVHLALAFNPSHLEIVNPVVIGSVRARQDRLGDKEGTTVLPITIHGDSAIAGQGVVQETFNMSQARGFRVGGTVRIVVNNQVGFTTSNPQDTRSTMYCTDIAKMVQAPIFHVNADDPEAVAFVTRIALDYRNEFKRDVVIDLVCYRRHGHNEADEPNATQPLMYQKIKKHPTPRKIYADVLMERGDFGIDTATQMVNEYRDALDRGEVVVKEWRPMALHSVDWSPYLGHDWDVEWKSQFDKERLVELGHRICQYPESHKLQSRVNKLYNDRMAMLSGEKAIDWGMAETLAYATLVDDGKRIRISGQDSGRGTFFHRHSVLHNQNDASTYVPLANVHDKQGPFEVFDSVLSEEAVLAFEYGYATAEPGGLTIWEAQFGDFANGAQVVIDQFISSGEQKWARLCGLTMLLPHGYEGQGPEHSSARLERYLQLCAEQNMQVVVPSTPAQVYHMIRRQVVRPMRRPLVVMSPKSLLRHPLCTSTIEELAEGTFQAAIGEIDNLDPAMVKRVVFCSGKVYFDLLEQRRNNEQDDVAIVRIEQLYPFPMDEVKAVIEQYTNVEDFVWCQEEPQNQGAWYCSQHNFRAAIPAGAVLNYAGRPASASPAVGYMSVHLKQQKALIEDALTLNTETSN
;
A
#
# COMPACT_ATOMS: atom_id res chain seq x y z
N MET A 1 -22.44 24.56 -1.17
CA MET A 1 -23.55 25.30 -0.52
C MET A 1 -23.17 26.04 0.78
N HIS A 2 -21.92 25.92 1.31
CA HIS A 2 -21.56 26.57 2.59
C HIS A 2 -21.03 28.02 2.50
N ASN A 3 -20.47 28.45 1.37
CA ASN A 3 -19.87 29.80 1.28
C ASN A 3 -20.88 30.95 1.17
N GLY A 4 -22.06 30.74 0.64
CA GLY A 4 -23.12 31.77 0.55
C GLY A 4 -23.72 32.08 1.92
N VAL A 5 -23.97 31.05 2.72
CA VAL A 5 -24.54 31.20 4.07
C VAL A 5 -23.56 31.91 5.01
N MET A 6 -22.28 31.58 4.95
CA MET A 6 -21.24 32.19 5.79
C MET A 6 -20.97 33.65 5.44
N LYS A 7 -21.09 34.04 4.17
CA LYS A 7 -21.00 35.42 3.73
C LYS A 7 -22.23 36.24 4.19
N ALA A 8 -23.42 35.68 4.07
CA ALA A 8 -24.65 36.29 4.57
C ALA A 8 -24.66 36.42 6.10
N TRP A 9 -24.08 35.43 6.81
CA TRP A 9 -23.88 35.54 8.27
C TRP A 9 -22.90 36.62 8.67
N LEU A 10 -21.81 36.83 7.96
CA LEU A 10 -20.84 37.90 8.18
C LEU A 10 -21.45 39.26 7.86
N GLU A 11 -22.30 39.39 6.85
CA GLU A 11 -23.01 40.58 6.48
C GLU A 11 -24.16 40.97 7.47
N SER A 12 -24.69 39.96 8.20
CA SER A 12 -25.70 40.18 9.27
C SER A 12 -25.09 40.38 10.67
N SER A 13 -23.78 40.48 10.80
CA SER A 13 -23.07 40.57 12.09
C SER A 13 -23.44 41.84 12.88
N HIS A 14 -23.97 42.91 12.22
CA HIS A 14 -24.48 44.11 12.87
C HIS A 14 -25.80 43.87 13.64
N LEU A 15 -26.49 42.76 13.41
CA LEU A 15 -27.72 42.38 14.13
C LEU A 15 -27.39 41.64 15.45
N ALA A 16 -26.12 41.27 15.67
CA ALA A 16 -25.66 40.59 16.87
C ALA A 16 -25.05 41.56 17.90
N GLY A 17 -24.92 41.18 19.14
CA GLY A 17 -24.32 41.96 20.21
C GLY A 17 -25.32 42.50 21.22
N ALA A 18 -25.08 43.70 21.77
CA ALA A 18 -25.88 44.27 22.85
C ALA A 18 -27.38 44.50 22.49
N ASN A 19 -27.70 44.60 21.23
CA ASN A 19 -29.06 44.79 20.72
C ASN A 19 -29.74 43.47 20.25
N ALA A 20 -29.09 42.33 20.38
CA ALA A 20 -29.59 41.06 19.84
C ALA A 20 -31.00 40.70 20.35
N THR A 21 -31.26 40.92 21.63
CA THR A 21 -32.56 40.66 22.23
C THR A 21 -33.67 41.57 21.64
N TYR A 22 -33.38 42.85 21.43
CA TYR A 22 -34.33 43.76 20.81
C TYR A 22 -34.62 43.41 19.36
N VAL A 23 -33.60 43.07 18.61
CA VAL A 23 -33.72 42.60 17.20
C VAL A 23 -34.51 41.30 17.13
N GLU A 24 -34.26 40.38 18.08
CA GLU A 24 -35.01 39.12 18.18
C GLU A 24 -36.50 39.34 18.47
N ASP A 25 -36.83 40.25 19.38
CA ASP A 25 -38.22 40.60 19.67
C ASP A 25 -38.92 41.20 18.42
N LEU A 26 -38.24 42.08 17.67
CA LEU A 26 -38.78 42.63 16.42
C LEU A 26 -38.94 41.56 15.34
N TYR A 27 -38.01 40.60 15.26
CA TYR A 27 -38.09 39.48 14.29
C TYR A 27 -39.24 38.53 14.63
N GLU A 28 -39.53 38.31 15.91
CA GLU A 28 -40.71 37.55 16.35
C GLU A 28 -42.03 38.25 16.01
N LEU A 29 -42.08 39.58 16.13
CA LEU A 29 -43.22 40.38 15.67
C LEU A 29 -43.42 40.24 14.15
N TYR A 30 -42.31 40.31 13.38
CA TYR A 30 -42.34 40.14 11.94
C TYR A 30 -42.81 38.72 11.54
N LEU A 31 -42.37 37.66 12.24
CA LEU A 31 -42.85 36.30 11.98
C LEU A 31 -44.35 36.09 12.32
N SER A 32 -44.89 36.89 13.26
CA SER A 32 -46.30 36.82 13.63
C SER A 32 -47.18 37.56 12.67
N ASP A 33 -46.82 38.78 12.28
CA ASP A 33 -47.43 39.64 11.26
C ASP A 33 -46.37 40.64 10.76
N PRO A 34 -45.96 40.56 9.46
CA PRO A 34 -44.98 41.47 8.88
C PRO A 34 -45.32 42.94 8.96
N ASP A 35 -46.62 43.32 9.14
CA ASP A 35 -47.07 44.72 9.21
C ASP A 35 -46.92 45.32 10.63
N LEU A 36 -46.49 44.50 11.61
CA LEU A 36 -46.21 44.97 12.99
C LEU A 36 -44.83 45.59 13.18
N VAL A 37 -43.99 45.52 12.16
CA VAL A 37 -42.63 46.15 12.18
C VAL A 37 -42.52 47.23 11.15
N SER A 38 -41.58 48.18 11.34
CA SER A 38 -41.38 49.28 10.37
C SER A 38 -40.88 48.74 9.02
N GLU A 39 -41.16 49.45 7.93
CA GLU A 39 -40.72 49.09 6.56
C GLU A 39 -39.21 48.93 6.43
N GLU A 40 -38.45 49.54 7.31
CA GLU A 40 -37.00 49.44 7.36
C GLU A 40 -36.57 48.08 7.92
N TRP A 41 -37.18 47.60 9.01
CA TRP A 41 -36.98 46.32 9.58
C TRP A 41 -37.54 45.16 8.72
N LYS A 42 -38.66 45.39 8.06
CA LYS A 42 -39.24 44.42 7.12
C LYS A 42 -38.26 44.07 6.00
N ARG A 43 -37.60 45.07 5.40
CA ARG A 43 -36.57 44.88 4.36
C ARG A 43 -35.34 44.13 4.89
N VAL A 44 -34.95 44.37 6.13
CA VAL A 44 -33.82 43.68 6.76
C VAL A 44 -34.15 42.20 6.96
N PHE A 45 -35.35 41.88 7.47
CA PHE A 45 -35.77 40.52 7.75
C PHE A 45 -36.08 39.70 6.49
N GLU A 46 -36.59 40.33 5.44
CA GLU A 46 -36.79 39.72 4.12
C GLU A 46 -35.47 39.34 3.44
N GLY A 47 -34.42 40.08 3.72
CA GLY A 47 -33.07 39.86 3.21
C GLY A 47 -32.27 38.77 3.95
N LEU A 48 -32.79 38.19 5.05
CA LEU A 48 -32.12 37.15 5.78
C LEU A 48 -32.19 35.82 5.04
N PRO A 49 -31.10 35.01 5.03
CA PRO A 49 -31.07 33.75 4.34
C PRO A 49 -32.01 32.74 5.01
N LYS A 50 -32.92 32.16 4.25
CA LYS A 50 -33.82 31.09 4.70
C LYS A 50 -33.15 29.71 4.47
N PRO A 51 -33.31 28.76 5.40
CA PRO A 51 -32.69 27.44 5.31
C PRO A 51 -33.20 26.59 4.12
N SER A 52 -34.47 26.71 3.76
CA SER A 52 -35.11 26.20 2.56
C SER A 52 -36.53 26.76 2.41
N ASP A 53 -37.12 26.74 1.22
CA ASP A 53 -38.50 27.20 0.97
C ASP A 53 -39.59 26.31 1.61
N GLU A 54 -39.23 25.15 2.15
CA GLU A 54 -40.15 24.16 2.76
C GLU A 54 -40.20 24.27 4.32
N VAL A 55 -39.33 25.06 4.94
CA VAL A 55 -39.28 25.16 6.41
C VAL A 55 -40.02 26.39 6.87
N VAL A 56 -41.16 26.16 7.55
CA VAL A 56 -41.89 27.24 8.26
C VAL A 56 -41.10 27.62 9.51
N GLU A 57 -40.54 28.82 9.50
CA GLU A 57 -39.77 29.36 10.62
C GLU A 57 -40.69 29.59 11.83
N GLN A 58 -40.27 29.15 13.01
CA GLN A 58 -41.05 29.25 14.24
C GLN A 58 -40.43 30.28 15.18
N PRO A 59 -41.25 31.15 15.83
CA PRO A 59 -40.76 32.10 16.81
C PRO A 59 -39.96 31.42 17.94
N HIS A 60 -38.81 31.95 18.27
CA HIS A 60 -37.97 31.40 19.35
C HIS A 60 -38.62 31.41 20.70
N SER A 61 -39.53 32.36 20.94
CA SER A 61 -40.37 32.42 22.15
C SER A 61 -41.23 31.16 22.29
N ARG A 62 -41.81 30.63 21.21
CA ARG A 62 -42.59 29.36 21.25
C ARG A 62 -41.70 28.17 21.57
N VAL A 63 -40.50 28.15 21.06
CA VAL A 63 -39.50 27.08 21.34
C VAL A 63 -39.06 27.19 22.81
N ARG A 64 -38.74 28.39 23.30
CA ARG A 64 -38.41 28.62 24.71
C ARG A 64 -39.57 28.26 25.66
N ASP A 65 -40.79 28.58 25.31
CA ASP A 65 -41.95 28.24 26.11
C ASP A 65 -42.30 26.74 26.04
N TYR A 66 -42.00 26.09 24.94
CA TYR A 66 -42.08 24.64 24.86
C TYR A 66 -41.09 23.98 25.83
N PHE A 67 -39.83 24.39 25.82
CA PHE A 67 -38.83 23.89 26.74
C PHE A 67 -39.09 24.28 28.21
N ARG A 68 -39.63 25.47 28.46
CA ARG A 68 -40.09 25.85 29.81
C ARG A 68 -41.27 24.97 30.30
N ARG A 69 -42.23 24.69 29.43
CA ARG A 69 -43.32 23.74 29.76
C ARG A 69 -42.77 22.34 29.95
N LEU A 70 -41.84 21.90 29.10
CA LEU A 70 -41.17 20.62 29.26
C LEU A 70 -40.38 20.54 30.58
N ALA A 71 -39.75 21.61 30.99
CA ALA A 71 -39.05 21.73 32.28
C ALA A 71 -40.01 21.87 33.50
N GLN A 72 -41.22 22.36 33.28
CA GLN A 72 -42.29 22.47 34.29
C GLN A 72 -43.23 21.27 34.32
N GLU A 73 -43.34 20.55 33.21
CA GLU A 73 -43.94 19.22 33.21
C GLU A 73 -42.97 18.30 33.93
N THR A 74 -43.10 18.30 35.25
CA THR A 74 -42.63 17.17 36.08
C THR A 74 -43.40 15.95 35.55
N LYS A 75 -42.76 15.22 34.60
CA LYS A 75 -43.12 13.83 34.46
C LYS A 75 -42.88 13.24 35.83
N HIS A 76 -43.98 12.99 36.59
CA HIS A 76 -43.93 12.04 37.65
C HIS A 76 -43.60 10.71 37.03
N TYR A 77 -42.29 10.51 36.73
CA TYR A 77 -41.77 9.17 36.87
C TYR A 77 -42.15 8.83 38.33
N ASN A 78 -42.86 7.73 38.54
CA ASN A 78 -42.76 7.02 39.77
C ASN A 78 -41.29 6.69 39.95
N VAL A 79 -40.52 7.64 40.43
CA VAL A 79 -39.25 7.41 41.07
C VAL A 79 -39.70 6.67 42.34
N GLN A 80 -39.66 5.33 42.30
CA GLN A 80 -39.35 4.64 43.54
C GLN A 80 -38.16 5.46 44.08
N VAL A 81 -38.33 6.07 45.23
CA VAL A 81 -37.25 6.76 45.93
C VAL A 81 -36.25 5.66 46.19
N SER A 82 -35.27 5.50 45.27
CA SER A 82 -34.14 4.63 45.45
C SER A 82 -33.38 5.21 46.62
N ASP A 83 -32.92 4.36 47.47
CA ASP A 83 -32.03 4.72 48.56
C ASP A 83 -30.82 5.45 47.94
N PRO A 84 -30.48 6.69 48.34
CA PRO A 84 -29.36 7.44 47.79
C PRO A 84 -28.02 6.65 47.76
N ASP A 85 -27.87 5.70 48.69
CA ASP A 85 -26.72 4.79 48.70
C ASP A 85 -26.75 3.77 47.56
N VAL A 86 -27.96 3.28 47.18
CA VAL A 86 -28.13 2.33 46.05
C VAL A 86 -27.84 3.02 44.73
N ASP A 87 -28.28 4.28 44.55
CA ASP A 87 -27.99 5.06 43.36
C ASP A 87 -26.49 5.39 43.23
N ALA A 88 -25.82 5.69 44.34
CA ALA A 88 -24.38 5.91 44.36
C ALA A 88 -23.61 4.62 44.01
N LYS A 89 -24.03 3.45 44.50
CA LYS A 89 -23.44 2.14 44.18
C LYS A 89 -23.69 1.75 42.73
N GLN A 90 -24.85 2.07 42.14
CA GLN A 90 -25.19 1.84 40.75
C GLN A 90 -24.16 2.49 39.78
N VAL A 91 -23.78 3.74 40.05
CA VAL A 91 -22.75 4.44 39.29
C VAL A 91 -21.41 3.71 39.38
N LYS A 92 -21.04 3.22 40.56
CA LYS A 92 -19.80 2.48 40.80
C LYS A 92 -19.74 1.16 40.04
N VAL A 93 -20.89 0.44 39.95
CA VAL A 93 -21.00 -0.78 39.13
C VAL A 93 -20.80 -0.48 37.65
N LEU A 94 -21.35 0.60 37.14
CA LEU A 94 -21.13 1.02 35.75
C LEU A 94 -19.67 1.45 35.51
N GLN A 95 -19.02 2.06 36.50
CA GLN A 95 -17.58 2.37 36.44
C GLN A 95 -16.74 1.09 36.40
N LEU A 96 -17.06 0.09 37.21
CA LEU A 96 -16.40 -1.22 37.20
C LEU A 96 -16.54 -1.91 35.83
N ILE A 97 -17.75 -1.94 35.25
CA ILE A 97 -17.96 -2.48 33.91
C ILE A 97 -17.05 -1.78 32.89
N ASN A 98 -16.97 -0.44 32.93
CA ASN A 98 -16.13 0.31 32.01
C ASN A 98 -14.63 0.09 32.29
N ALA A 99 -14.21 -0.07 33.54
CA ALA A 99 -12.82 -0.40 33.88
C ALA A 99 -12.37 -1.71 33.20
N TYR A 100 -13.21 -2.74 33.22
CA TYR A 100 -12.93 -3.99 32.50
C TYR A 100 -12.84 -3.80 30.98
N ARG A 101 -13.70 -2.99 30.38
CA ARG A 101 -13.65 -2.66 28.95
C ARG A 101 -12.38 -1.94 28.55
N PHE A 102 -11.87 -1.03 29.40
CA PHE A 102 -10.66 -0.26 29.17
C PHE A 102 -9.38 -1.03 29.48
N ARG A 103 -9.36 -1.80 30.56
CA ARG A 103 -8.13 -2.35 31.13
C ARG A 103 -8.16 -3.86 31.38
N GLY A 104 -9.24 -4.55 31.10
CA GLY A 104 -9.34 -5.98 31.32
C GLY A 104 -8.28 -6.79 30.59
N HIS A 105 -7.88 -6.35 29.40
CA HIS A 105 -6.81 -6.98 28.61
C HIS A 105 -5.46 -7.05 29.35
N GLU A 106 -5.17 -6.11 30.24
CA GLU A 106 -3.92 -6.08 31.02
C GLU A 106 -3.86 -7.24 32.02
N ALA A 107 -5.02 -7.71 32.50
CA ALA A 107 -5.16 -8.83 33.41
C ALA A 107 -5.50 -10.17 32.71
N ALA A 108 -5.72 -10.15 31.38
CA ALA A 108 -6.13 -11.33 30.61
C ALA A 108 -5.02 -12.39 30.55
N GLN A 109 -5.38 -13.69 30.51
CA GLN A 109 -4.46 -14.84 30.55
C GLN A 109 -3.91 -15.15 29.15
N LEU A 110 -3.10 -14.24 28.61
CA LEU A 110 -2.64 -14.26 27.23
C LEU A 110 -1.37 -15.09 27.03
N ASP A 111 -0.45 -15.10 28.02
CA ASP A 111 0.85 -15.77 27.88
C ASP A 111 0.71 -17.28 28.17
N PRO A 112 0.89 -18.17 27.18
CA PRO A 112 0.85 -19.61 27.37
C PRO A 112 1.91 -20.13 28.34
N LEU A 113 3.04 -19.43 28.46
CA LEU A 113 4.13 -19.80 29.35
C LEU A 113 3.96 -19.24 30.77
N GLY A 114 3.06 -18.26 30.98
CA GLY A 114 2.82 -17.60 32.26
C GLY A 114 4.11 -16.93 32.83
N LEU A 115 4.92 -16.35 31.95
CA LEU A 115 6.14 -15.60 32.30
C LEU A 115 5.87 -14.10 32.41
N TRP A 116 4.78 -13.61 31.86
CA TRP A 116 4.42 -12.20 31.92
C TRP A 116 4.20 -11.76 33.36
N GLN A 117 4.95 -10.77 33.80
CA GLN A 117 4.66 -10.04 35.03
C GLN A 117 3.57 -9.00 34.72
N ARG A 118 2.33 -9.35 35.09
CA ARG A 118 1.19 -8.47 34.84
C ARG A 118 1.11 -7.39 35.89
N PRO A 119 0.76 -6.15 35.50
CA PRO A 119 0.46 -5.12 36.47
C PRO A 119 -0.78 -5.51 37.27
N GLN A 120 -0.79 -5.20 38.57
CA GLN A 120 -2.02 -5.22 39.32
C GLN A 120 -2.87 -4.02 38.91
N VAL A 121 -3.98 -4.27 38.24
CA VAL A 121 -4.91 -3.24 37.78
C VAL A 121 -5.96 -3.04 38.88
N ALA A 122 -5.73 -2.06 39.73
CA ALA A 122 -6.58 -1.82 40.92
C ALA A 122 -8.05 -1.57 40.53
N GLU A 123 -8.29 -0.93 39.39
CA GLU A 123 -9.63 -0.58 38.87
C GLU A 123 -10.49 -1.81 38.50
N LEU A 124 -9.90 -3.00 38.40
CA LEU A 124 -10.64 -4.23 38.15
C LEU A 124 -11.15 -4.88 39.45
N ASP A 125 -10.72 -4.41 40.60
CA ASP A 125 -11.20 -4.87 41.89
C ASP A 125 -12.44 -4.05 42.33
N PRO A 126 -13.57 -4.69 42.69
CA PRO A 126 -14.75 -3.98 43.19
C PRO A 126 -14.46 -3.04 44.36
N THR A 127 -13.49 -3.38 45.21
CA THR A 127 -13.12 -2.58 46.40
C THR A 127 -12.54 -1.20 46.01
N PHE A 128 -11.87 -1.07 44.87
CA PHE A 128 -11.40 0.20 44.33
C PHE A 128 -12.57 1.18 44.10
N HIS A 129 -13.72 0.63 43.72
CA HIS A 129 -14.96 1.40 43.53
C HIS A 129 -15.77 1.54 44.83
N ASN A 130 -15.21 1.19 45.99
CA ASN A 130 -15.90 1.13 47.28
C ASN A 130 -17.16 0.23 47.25
N LEU A 131 -17.09 -0.85 46.47
CA LEU A 131 -18.07 -1.95 46.49
C LEU A 131 -17.52 -3.04 47.42
N THR A 132 -18.31 -3.42 48.42
CA THR A 132 -17.89 -4.33 49.50
C THR A 132 -18.33 -5.76 49.27
N GLN A 133 -17.95 -6.67 50.16
CA GLN A 133 -18.41 -8.07 50.13
C GLN A 133 -19.90 -8.18 50.34
N ASP A 134 -20.50 -7.29 51.13
CA ASP A 134 -21.95 -7.26 51.36
C ASP A 134 -22.73 -6.87 50.11
N ASP A 135 -22.13 -6.04 49.23
CA ASP A 135 -22.76 -5.61 47.98
C ASP A 135 -22.79 -6.70 46.90
N LEU A 136 -21.98 -7.77 47.05
CA LEU A 136 -21.91 -8.86 46.06
C LEU A 136 -23.22 -9.56 45.78
N GLU A 137 -24.10 -9.66 46.77
CA GLU A 137 -25.44 -10.27 46.63
C GLU A 137 -26.52 -9.26 46.23
N GLU A 138 -26.21 -7.95 46.19
CA GLU A 138 -27.12 -6.92 45.72
C GLU A 138 -27.30 -6.95 44.21
N THR A 139 -28.48 -6.56 43.73
CA THR A 139 -28.82 -6.54 42.29
C THR A 139 -28.73 -5.13 41.74
N PHE A 140 -28.03 -4.98 40.64
CA PHE A 140 -27.80 -3.70 39.95
C PHE A 140 -28.26 -3.77 38.51
N ASN A 141 -28.57 -2.61 37.93
CA ASN A 141 -28.81 -2.46 36.52
C ASN A 141 -27.47 -2.59 35.77
N VAL A 142 -27.41 -3.40 34.74
CA VAL A 142 -26.19 -3.65 33.99
C VAL A 142 -25.89 -2.54 32.96
N GLY A 143 -26.79 -1.60 32.74
CA GLY A 143 -26.63 -0.49 31.80
C GLY A 143 -26.39 -0.97 30.37
N SER A 144 -25.25 -0.62 29.82
CA SER A 144 -24.85 -1.00 28.46
C SER A 144 -24.12 -2.33 28.35
N PHE A 145 -24.05 -3.11 29.42
CA PHE A 145 -23.43 -4.43 29.40
C PHE A 145 -24.32 -5.42 28.64
N ALA A 146 -23.84 -5.88 27.47
CA ALA A 146 -24.66 -6.57 26.47
C ALA A 146 -24.85 -8.08 26.77
N ILE A 147 -25.14 -8.42 27.98
CA ILE A 147 -25.28 -9.82 28.48
C ILE A 147 -26.70 -10.39 28.34
N GLY A 148 -27.65 -9.64 27.77
CA GLY A 148 -29.02 -10.08 27.58
C GLY A 148 -29.90 -10.03 28.84
N LYS A 149 -29.48 -9.32 29.91
CA LYS A 149 -30.20 -9.11 31.14
C LYS A 149 -30.22 -7.63 31.49
N GLU A 150 -31.30 -7.12 32.08
CA GLU A 150 -31.37 -5.72 32.51
C GLU A 150 -30.73 -5.52 33.89
N THR A 151 -30.84 -6.53 34.75
CA THR A 151 -30.32 -6.48 36.12
C THR A 151 -29.62 -7.80 36.48
N MET A 152 -28.55 -7.70 37.28
CA MET A 152 -27.78 -8.84 37.76
C MET A 152 -27.22 -8.58 39.16
N LYS A 153 -26.93 -9.65 39.93
CA LYS A 153 -26.13 -9.52 41.15
C LYS A 153 -24.73 -9.10 40.86
N LEU A 154 -24.12 -8.26 41.69
CA LEU A 154 -22.75 -7.76 41.50
C LEU A 154 -21.72 -8.89 41.29
N LYS A 155 -21.84 -9.97 42.11
CA LYS A 155 -20.94 -11.14 41.95
C LYS A 155 -20.99 -11.75 40.55
N ASP A 156 -22.22 -11.81 39.95
CA ASP A 156 -22.41 -12.40 38.62
C ASP A 156 -21.91 -11.45 37.51
N ILE A 157 -22.12 -10.14 37.70
CA ILE A 157 -21.54 -9.10 36.84
C ILE A 157 -19.99 -9.23 36.84
N HIS A 158 -19.39 -9.23 38.02
CA HIS A 158 -17.93 -9.30 38.21
C HIS A 158 -17.34 -10.59 37.59
N SER A 159 -17.94 -11.74 37.90
CA SER A 159 -17.56 -13.04 37.33
C SER A 159 -17.66 -13.05 35.80
N SER A 160 -18.73 -12.48 35.24
CA SER A 160 -18.91 -12.38 33.79
C SER A 160 -17.84 -11.48 33.15
N LEU A 161 -17.57 -10.32 33.75
CA LEU A 161 -16.52 -9.39 33.28
C LEU A 161 -15.13 -10.06 33.28
N GLN A 162 -14.80 -10.80 34.32
CA GLN A 162 -13.53 -11.56 34.39
C GLN A 162 -13.43 -12.58 33.26
N LYS A 163 -14.51 -13.34 33.00
CA LYS A 163 -14.52 -14.33 31.93
C LYS A 163 -14.37 -13.70 30.54
N ILE A 164 -15.02 -12.56 30.32
CA ILE A 164 -15.02 -11.89 29.01
C ILE A 164 -13.68 -11.21 28.73
N TYR A 165 -13.16 -10.44 29.70
CA TYR A 165 -12.06 -9.51 29.49
C TYR A 165 -10.72 -9.95 30.07
N CYS A 166 -10.71 -10.98 30.94
CA CYS A 166 -9.50 -11.45 31.62
C CYS A 166 -9.23 -12.95 31.39
N GLY A 167 -9.98 -13.61 30.49
CA GLY A 167 -9.74 -14.99 30.09
C GLY A 167 -8.62 -15.13 29.06
N SER A 168 -8.75 -16.06 28.14
CA SER A 168 -7.80 -16.30 27.02
C SER A 168 -7.84 -15.19 25.96
N ILE A 169 -8.75 -14.21 26.08
CA ILE A 169 -8.95 -13.10 25.16
C ILE A 169 -8.75 -11.79 25.91
N GLY A 170 -7.97 -10.89 25.33
CA GLY A 170 -7.88 -9.47 25.70
C GLY A 170 -8.33 -8.62 24.53
N ALA A 171 -9.17 -7.61 24.75
CA ALA A 171 -9.69 -6.79 23.67
C ALA A 171 -9.39 -5.31 23.93
N GLU A 172 -8.75 -4.65 22.96
CA GLU A 172 -8.51 -3.21 22.97
C GLU A 172 -9.33 -2.54 21.88
N TYR A 173 -10.37 -1.81 22.25
CA TYR A 173 -11.25 -1.09 21.34
C TYR A 173 -11.77 0.24 21.91
N MET A 174 -11.50 0.51 23.18
CA MET A 174 -12.00 1.71 23.85
C MET A 174 -11.29 2.98 23.43
N HIS A 175 -10.12 2.87 22.74
CA HIS A 175 -9.41 3.99 22.12
C HIS A 175 -10.11 4.50 20.84
N MET A 176 -11.05 3.75 20.30
CA MET A 176 -11.82 4.14 19.12
C MET A 176 -12.80 5.27 19.48
N THR A 177 -12.97 6.25 18.58
CA THR A 177 -13.89 7.37 18.79
C THR A 177 -15.32 7.05 18.35
N ASP A 178 -15.48 6.16 17.37
CA ASP A 178 -16.78 5.76 16.84
C ASP A 178 -17.55 4.88 17.83
N THR A 179 -18.73 5.38 18.22
CA THR A 179 -19.57 4.67 19.22
C THR A 179 -20.24 3.43 18.65
N GLU A 180 -20.63 3.43 17.39
CA GLU A 180 -21.27 2.29 16.74
C GLU A 180 -20.31 1.09 16.71
N GLN A 181 -19.08 1.32 16.25
CA GLN A 181 -18.03 0.30 16.21
C GLN A 181 -17.73 -0.26 17.61
N LYS A 182 -17.60 0.61 18.62
CA LYS A 182 -17.42 0.14 20.01
C LYS A 182 -18.57 -0.73 20.51
N ARG A 183 -19.81 -0.31 20.29
CA ARG A 183 -21.00 -1.05 20.71
C ARG A 183 -21.14 -2.38 19.98
N TRP A 184 -20.78 -2.40 18.70
CA TRP A 184 -20.79 -3.60 17.90
C TRP A 184 -19.83 -4.68 18.46
N ILE A 185 -18.59 -4.27 18.86
CA ILE A 185 -17.61 -5.16 19.49
C ILE A 185 -18.12 -5.63 20.86
N GLN A 186 -18.60 -4.70 21.70
CA GLN A 186 -19.16 -5.01 23.02
C GLN A 186 -20.24 -6.08 22.93
N GLN A 187 -21.19 -5.90 22.03
CA GLN A 187 -22.29 -6.87 21.88
C GLN A 187 -21.79 -8.28 21.55
N ARG A 188 -20.79 -8.42 20.67
CA ARG A 188 -20.26 -9.72 20.26
C ARG A 188 -19.44 -10.39 21.35
N LEU A 189 -18.64 -9.66 22.10
CA LEU A 189 -17.85 -10.21 23.20
C LEU A 189 -18.71 -10.53 24.43
N GLU A 190 -19.60 -9.61 24.79
CA GLU A 190 -20.37 -9.70 26.04
C GLU A 190 -21.53 -10.68 25.96
N SER A 191 -22.19 -10.82 24.80
CA SER A 191 -23.34 -11.71 24.63
C SER A 191 -23.04 -13.20 24.83
N VAL A 192 -21.80 -13.62 24.58
CA VAL A 192 -21.35 -15.02 24.74
C VAL A 192 -20.60 -15.25 26.06
N VAL A 193 -20.46 -14.22 26.91
CA VAL A 193 -19.77 -14.25 28.21
C VAL A 193 -18.33 -14.80 28.08
N GLY A 194 -17.64 -14.48 26.99
CA GLY A 194 -16.28 -14.97 26.72
C GLY A 194 -16.18 -16.51 26.53
N GLN A 195 -17.31 -17.19 26.33
CA GLN A 195 -17.39 -18.64 26.13
C GLN A 195 -18.17 -18.95 24.85
N PRO A 196 -17.52 -18.83 23.67
CA PRO A 196 -18.14 -19.21 22.41
C PRO A 196 -18.45 -20.71 22.41
N SER A 197 -19.55 -21.10 21.77
CA SER A 197 -19.89 -22.50 21.59
C SER A 197 -19.54 -22.94 20.16
N PHE A 198 -18.86 -24.07 20.06
CA PHE A 198 -18.53 -24.70 18.78
C PHE A 198 -19.18 -26.10 18.75
N SER A 199 -19.57 -26.55 17.56
CA SER A 199 -20.06 -27.89 17.34
C SER A 199 -18.95 -28.93 17.58
N LYS A 200 -19.34 -30.19 17.73
CA LYS A 200 -18.38 -31.28 17.89
C LYS A 200 -17.50 -31.44 16.63
N GLU A 201 -18.07 -31.17 15.47
CA GLU A 201 -17.42 -31.22 14.19
C GLU A 201 -16.35 -30.10 14.08
N GLU A 202 -16.68 -28.85 14.42
CA GLU A 202 -15.72 -27.73 14.43
C GLU A 202 -14.56 -28.00 15.39
N LYS A 203 -14.85 -28.49 16.60
CA LYS A 203 -13.80 -28.86 17.56
C LYS A 203 -12.88 -29.98 17.03
N ARG A 204 -13.45 -30.94 16.30
CA ARG A 204 -12.69 -31.98 15.64
C ARG A 204 -11.78 -31.39 14.55
N GLU A 205 -12.29 -30.49 13.73
CA GLU A 205 -11.51 -29.81 12.70
C GLU A 205 -10.33 -29.06 13.32
N PHE A 206 -10.53 -28.30 14.39
CA PHE A 206 -9.44 -27.60 15.08
C PHE A 206 -8.36 -28.57 15.59
N LEU A 207 -8.75 -29.73 16.14
CA LEU A 207 -7.79 -30.73 16.57
C LEU A 207 -7.04 -31.38 15.40
N GLU A 208 -7.72 -31.67 14.28
CA GLU A 208 -7.10 -32.17 13.05
C GLU A 208 -6.08 -31.18 12.49
N GLU A 209 -6.42 -29.88 12.48
CA GLU A 209 -5.57 -28.82 11.97
C GLU A 209 -4.35 -28.56 12.85
N LEU A 210 -4.51 -28.60 14.18
CA LEU A 210 -3.38 -28.56 15.11
C LEU A 210 -2.51 -29.81 14.98
N THR A 211 -3.11 -30.97 14.69
CA THR A 211 -2.37 -32.22 14.45
C THR A 211 -1.56 -32.14 13.16
N ALA A 212 -2.11 -31.53 12.12
CA ALA A 212 -1.41 -31.28 10.87
C ALA A 212 -0.24 -30.28 11.03
N ALA A 213 -0.48 -29.19 11.77
CA ALA A 213 0.56 -28.18 12.05
C ALA A 213 1.76 -28.79 12.79
N GLU A 214 1.54 -29.45 13.93
CA GLU A 214 2.57 -30.13 14.71
C GLU A 214 3.22 -31.28 13.92
N GLY A 215 2.40 -32.08 13.21
CA GLY A 215 2.82 -33.24 12.45
C GLY A 215 3.84 -32.90 11.36
N LEU A 216 3.61 -31.83 10.58
CA LEU A 216 4.54 -31.40 9.55
C LEU A 216 5.89 -30.96 10.14
N GLU A 217 5.86 -30.16 11.21
CA GLU A 217 7.09 -29.66 11.85
C GLU A 217 7.95 -30.81 12.38
N ARG A 218 7.32 -31.80 13.04
CA ARG A 218 8.01 -32.99 13.53
C ARG A 218 8.55 -33.86 12.39
N TYR A 219 7.79 -34.01 11.32
CA TYR A 219 8.20 -34.76 10.14
C TYR A 219 9.44 -34.14 9.47
N LEU A 220 9.39 -32.85 9.22
CA LEU A 220 10.51 -32.10 8.64
C LEU A 220 11.74 -32.12 9.56
N GLY A 221 11.54 -31.97 10.87
CA GLY A 221 12.62 -32.02 11.85
C GLY A 221 13.32 -33.37 11.91
N ALA A 222 12.59 -34.48 11.75
CA ALA A 222 13.13 -35.83 11.75
C ALA A 222 13.80 -36.18 10.41
N LYS A 223 13.20 -35.76 9.28
CA LYS A 223 13.68 -36.13 7.93
C LYS A 223 14.86 -35.25 7.47
N PHE A 224 14.88 -33.98 7.88
CA PHE A 224 15.89 -32.97 7.49
C PHE A 224 16.46 -32.27 8.74
N PRO A 225 17.21 -32.98 9.60
CA PRO A 225 17.72 -32.39 10.85
C PRO A 225 18.67 -31.21 10.58
N GLY A 226 18.48 -30.13 11.33
CA GLY A 226 19.29 -28.90 11.20
C GLY A 226 18.99 -28.03 9.98
N ALA A 227 18.15 -28.45 9.05
CA ALA A 227 17.78 -27.63 7.90
C ALA A 227 16.87 -26.48 8.35
N LYS A 228 17.18 -25.25 7.89
CA LYS A 228 16.34 -24.07 8.18
C LYS A 228 14.94 -24.24 7.62
N ARG A 229 13.93 -24.13 8.48
CA ARG A 229 12.51 -24.16 8.14
C ARG A 229 11.68 -23.08 8.83
N PHE A 230 12.26 -22.40 9.82
CA PHE A 230 11.56 -21.40 10.67
C PHE A 230 10.27 -21.97 11.25
N SER A 231 10.43 -23.02 12.08
CA SER A 231 9.36 -23.83 12.64
C SER A 231 8.25 -22.99 13.29
N LEU A 232 7.00 -23.43 13.06
CA LEU A 232 5.81 -22.84 13.66
C LEU A 232 5.54 -23.36 15.08
N GLU A 233 6.26 -24.40 15.55
CA GLU A 233 6.00 -25.03 16.85
C GLU A 233 5.91 -24.05 18.01
N GLY A 234 4.77 -24.09 18.69
CA GLY A 234 4.34 -23.12 19.71
C GLY A 234 3.38 -22.04 19.23
N GLY A 235 3.32 -21.81 17.91
CA GLY A 235 2.33 -20.95 17.24
C GLY A 235 1.38 -21.76 16.34
N ASP A 236 1.23 -23.04 16.59
CA ASP A 236 0.49 -24.01 15.77
C ASP A 236 -0.95 -23.58 15.47
N ALA A 237 -1.55 -22.81 16.39
CA ALA A 237 -2.91 -22.25 16.24
C ALA A 237 -3.06 -21.29 15.05
N LEU A 238 -1.98 -20.84 14.42
CA LEU A 238 -2.04 -20.06 13.16
C LEU A 238 -2.72 -20.85 12.04
N ILE A 239 -2.58 -22.18 12.00
CA ILE A 239 -3.18 -23.02 10.95
C ILE A 239 -4.71 -23.11 11.08
N PRO A 240 -5.29 -23.51 12.23
CA PRO A 240 -6.74 -23.46 12.41
C PRO A 240 -7.29 -22.03 12.30
N MET A 241 -6.57 -21.00 12.79
CA MET A 241 -6.96 -19.60 12.63
C MET A 241 -7.12 -19.23 11.15
N THR A 242 -6.12 -19.52 10.33
CA THR A 242 -6.13 -19.13 8.92
C THR A 242 -7.19 -19.89 8.13
N LYS A 243 -7.33 -21.21 8.38
CA LYS A 243 -8.38 -22.03 7.73
C LYS A 243 -9.77 -21.57 8.13
N GLU A 244 -9.99 -21.22 9.41
CA GLU A 244 -11.25 -20.67 9.88
C GLU A 244 -11.54 -19.30 9.23
N LEU A 245 -10.53 -18.44 9.11
CA LEU A 245 -10.66 -17.14 8.44
C LEU A 245 -11.07 -17.32 6.96
N ILE A 246 -10.48 -18.29 6.25
CA ILE A 246 -10.81 -18.59 4.85
C ILE A 246 -12.23 -19.16 4.73
N ARG A 247 -12.61 -20.13 5.59
CA ARG A 247 -13.98 -20.70 5.62
C ARG A 247 -15.03 -19.62 5.86
N HIS A 248 -14.77 -18.76 6.85
CA HIS A 248 -15.67 -17.66 7.21
C HIS A 248 -15.73 -16.58 6.10
N ALA A 249 -14.60 -16.29 5.45
CA ALA A 249 -14.54 -15.40 4.31
C ALA A 249 -15.39 -15.91 3.13
N GLY A 250 -15.24 -17.18 2.76
CA GLY A 250 -16.07 -17.78 1.71
C GLY A 250 -17.57 -17.78 2.04
N LYS A 251 -17.91 -18.09 3.29
CA LYS A 251 -19.30 -17.99 3.79
C LYS A 251 -19.85 -16.56 3.68
N SER A 252 -19.00 -15.55 3.83
CA SER A 252 -19.35 -14.13 3.69
C SER A 252 -19.39 -13.65 2.24
N GLY A 253 -19.13 -14.51 1.25
CA GLY A 253 -19.16 -14.18 -0.19
C GLY A 253 -17.83 -13.72 -0.77
N MET A 254 -16.72 -13.78 -0.04
CA MET A 254 -15.38 -13.54 -0.58
C MET A 254 -15.02 -14.60 -1.62
N ARG A 255 -14.35 -14.18 -2.67
CA ARG A 255 -13.92 -15.04 -3.79
C ARG A 255 -12.42 -15.22 -3.85
N GLU A 256 -11.67 -14.24 -3.40
CA GLU A 256 -10.22 -14.29 -3.39
C GLU A 256 -9.65 -13.87 -2.03
N VAL A 257 -8.57 -14.52 -1.61
CA VAL A 257 -7.81 -14.16 -0.41
C VAL A 257 -6.34 -14.04 -0.79
N VAL A 258 -5.74 -12.89 -0.53
CA VAL A 258 -4.32 -12.64 -0.79
C VAL A 258 -3.60 -12.52 0.55
N ILE A 259 -2.59 -13.35 0.73
CA ILE A 259 -1.86 -13.50 1.99
C ILE A 259 -0.43 -12.99 1.83
N GLY A 260 0.00 -12.09 2.73
CA GLY A 260 1.39 -11.72 2.93
C GLY A 260 1.87 -12.19 4.29
N MET A 261 3.06 -12.78 4.35
CA MET A 261 3.61 -13.25 5.63
C MET A 261 5.13 -13.33 5.62
N ALA A 262 5.72 -13.23 6.81
CA ALA A 262 7.12 -13.53 7.05
C ALA A 262 7.42 -15.04 6.89
N HIS A 263 8.66 -15.45 7.13
CA HIS A 263 9.11 -16.82 6.91
C HIS A 263 8.62 -17.82 7.98
N ARG A 264 8.37 -17.38 9.25
CA ARG A 264 7.93 -18.32 10.31
C ARG A 264 6.56 -18.90 10.04
N GLY A 265 6.50 -20.24 10.02
CA GLY A 265 5.27 -20.98 9.71
C GLY A 265 4.90 -21.04 8.24
N ARG A 266 5.71 -20.43 7.35
CA ARG A 266 5.38 -20.34 5.92
C ARG A 266 5.29 -21.69 5.24
N LEU A 267 6.21 -22.60 5.56
CA LEU A 267 6.17 -23.98 5.01
C LEU A 267 4.91 -24.72 5.47
N ASN A 268 4.50 -24.48 6.71
CA ASN A 268 3.26 -25.04 7.27
C ASN A 268 2.03 -24.47 6.55
N MET A 269 1.99 -23.15 6.31
CA MET A 269 0.94 -22.51 5.51
C MET A 269 0.87 -23.05 4.08
N LEU A 270 2.03 -23.24 3.42
CA LEU A 270 2.10 -23.79 2.06
C LEU A 270 1.46 -25.18 1.97
N VAL A 271 1.78 -26.07 2.93
CA VAL A 271 1.34 -27.47 2.91
C VAL A 271 -0.07 -27.61 3.48
N ASN A 272 -0.36 -27.02 4.67
CA ASN A 272 -1.58 -27.31 5.43
C ASN A 272 -2.73 -26.33 5.17
N VAL A 273 -2.49 -25.21 4.50
CA VAL A 273 -3.52 -24.25 4.12
C VAL A 273 -3.68 -24.18 2.59
N LEU A 274 -2.58 -23.97 1.87
CA LEU A 274 -2.61 -23.79 0.42
C LEU A 274 -2.56 -25.08 -0.38
N GLY A 275 -2.22 -26.21 0.24
CA GLY A 275 -2.23 -27.52 -0.41
C GLY A 275 -1.05 -27.76 -1.34
N LYS A 276 0.11 -27.11 -1.11
CA LYS A 276 1.37 -27.50 -1.77
C LYS A 276 1.66 -28.98 -1.44
N LYS A 277 2.01 -29.76 -2.44
CA LYS A 277 2.34 -31.19 -2.24
C LYS A 277 3.53 -31.32 -1.31
N PRO A 278 3.46 -32.12 -0.24
CA PRO A 278 4.61 -32.40 0.63
C PRO A 278 5.83 -32.89 -0.13
N GLN A 279 5.64 -33.74 -1.17
CA GLN A 279 6.76 -34.24 -1.96
C GLN A 279 7.56 -33.13 -2.63
N ASP A 280 6.88 -32.11 -3.20
CA ASP A 280 7.56 -30.98 -3.85
C ASP A 280 8.43 -30.21 -2.83
N LEU A 281 7.90 -30.01 -1.61
CA LEU A 281 8.65 -29.40 -0.52
C LEU A 281 9.84 -30.26 -0.08
N PHE A 282 9.67 -31.60 -0.01
CA PHE A 282 10.76 -32.52 0.36
C PHE A 282 11.87 -32.52 -0.69
N ASP A 283 11.52 -32.44 -1.96
CA ASP A 283 12.49 -32.34 -3.06
C ASP A 283 13.30 -31.03 -2.98
N GLU A 284 12.68 -29.91 -2.62
CA GLU A 284 13.38 -28.65 -2.33
C GLU A 284 14.36 -28.78 -1.14
N PHE A 285 13.98 -29.49 -0.08
CA PHE A 285 14.88 -29.78 1.05
C PHE A 285 16.04 -30.68 0.65
N ALA A 286 15.82 -31.58 -0.30
CA ALA A 286 16.86 -32.48 -0.85
C ALA A 286 17.76 -31.79 -1.90
N GLY A 287 17.53 -30.49 -2.17
CA GLY A 287 18.30 -29.72 -3.15
C GLY A 287 17.95 -30.04 -4.62
N LYS A 288 16.81 -30.69 -4.86
CA LYS A 288 16.29 -30.90 -6.21
C LYS A 288 15.49 -29.64 -6.62
N HIS A 289 15.90 -29.02 -7.70
CA HIS A 289 15.21 -27.85 -8.27
C HIS A 289 15.28 -27.95 -9.79
N ASP A 290 14.34 -27.29 -10.44
CA ASP A 290 14.31 -27.15 -11.88
C ASP A 290 15.22 -25.99 -12.29
N GLU A 291 16.30 -26.26 -12.99
CA GLU A 291 17.30 -25.27 -13.43
C GLU A 291 16.76 -24.30 -14.51
N THR A 292 15.53 -24.52 -15.00
CA THR A 292 14.90 -23.67 -16.04
C THR A 292 14.33 -22.36 -15.49
N TRP A 293 14.25 -22.19 -14.17
CA TRP A 293 13.55 -21.07 -13.50
C TRP A 293 14.50 -20.04 -12.88
N GLY A 294 15.34 -19.39 -13.69
CA GLY A 294 16.21 -18.29 -13.23
C GLY A 294 17.14 -18.69 -12.07
N THR A 295 17.51 -17.73 -11.23
CA THR A 295 18.36 -17.98 -10.05
C THR A 295 17.59 -18.62 -8.88
N GLY A 296 16.25 -18.53 -8.88
CA GLY A 296 15.39 -19.01 -7.81
C GLY A 296 15.57 -18.27 -6.47
N ASP A 297 14.85 -18.75 -5.46
CA ASP A 297 14.94 -18.25 -4.09
C ASP A 297 14.77 -19.39 -3.09
N VAL A 298 15.07 -19.12 -1.81
CA VAL A 298 14.95 -20.12 -0.75
C VAL A 298 13.48 -20.53 -0.51
N LYS A 299 13.28 -21.77 -0.11
CA LYS A 299 11.95 -22.38 0.04
C LYS A 299 10.97 -21.61 0.93
N TYR A 300 11.46 -20.92 1.96
CA TYR A 300 10.65 -20.14 2.89
C TYR A 300 10.34 -18.70 2.40
N HIS A 301 10.66 -18.38 1.14
CA HIS A 301 10.22 -17.17 0.45
C HIS A 301 9.19 -17.45 -0.66
N GLN A 302 8.98 -18.74 -1.01
CA GLN A 302 8.11 -19.14 -2.11
C GLN A 302 6.66 -18.70 -1.90
N GLY A 303 6.03 -18.22 -2.99
CA GLY A 303 4.60 -18.00 -3.10
C GLY A 303 3.89 -19.25 -3.60
N PHE A 304 2.56 -19.23 -3.50
CA PHE A 304 1.73 -20.32 -4.01
C PHE A 304 0.29 -19.83 -4.24
N SER A 305 -0.42 -20.47 -5.17
CA SER A 305 -1.84 -20.20 -5.40
C SER A 305 -2.61 -21.51 -5.54
N ALA A 306 -3.80 -21.56 -4.98
CA ALA A 306 -4.72 -22.69 -5.08
C ALA A 306 -6.15 -22.24 -4.82
N ASP A 307 -7.12 -23.06 -5.19
CA ASP A 307 -8.50 -22.86 -4.80
C ASP A 307 -8.85 -23.71 -3.56
N PHE A 308 -9.72 -23.18 -2.72
CA PHE A 308 -10.12 -23.76 -1.46
C PHE A 308 -11.64 -23.82 -1.36
N ALA A 309 -12.21 -25.02 -1.19
CA ALA A 309 -13.65 -25.20 -1.06
C ALA A 309 -14.14 -24.71 0.31
N THR A 310 -15.14 -23.81 0.30
CA THR A 310 -15.79 -23.33 1.51
C THR A 310 -17.30 -23.57 1.45
N PRO A 311 -18.02 -23.47 2.57
CA PRO A 311 -19.48 -23.56 2.56
C PRO A 311 -20.17 -22.53 1.66
N GLY A 312 -19.51 -21.41 1.36
CA GLY A 312 -20.03 -20.35 0.48
C GLY A 312 -19.60 -20.45 -0.98
N GLY A 313 -18.83 -21.48 -1.32
CA GLY A 313 -18.22 -21.69 -2.65
C GLY A 313 -16.69 -21.71 -2.61
N ASP A 314 -16.06 -21.89 -3.76
CA ASP A 314 -14.63 -21.94 -3.85
C ASP A 314 -14.03 -20.53 -3.69
N VAL A 315 -12.93 -20.44 -2.95
CA VAL A 315 -12.16 -19.21 -2.71
C VAL A 315 -10.75 -19.40 -3.28
N HIS A 316 -10.33 -18.48 -4.14
CA HIS A 316 -8.96 -18.46 -4.65
C HIS A 316 -8.00 -17.89 -3.60
N LEU A 317 -6.97 -18.68 -3.24
CA LEU A 317 -5.93 -18.30 -2.29
C LEU A 317 -4.65 -17.94 -3.04
N ALA A 318 -4.03 -16.84 -2.69
CA ALA A 318 -2.73 -16.43 -3.21
C ALA A 318 -1.80 -16.02 -2.06
N LEU A 319 -0.73 -16.78 -1.85
CA LEU A 319 0.36 -16.40 -0.95
C LEU A 319 1.42 -15.65 -1.75
N ALA A 320 1.66 -14.40 -1.42
CA ALA A 320 2.67 -13.57 -2.08
C ALA A 320 4.09 -14.11 -1.80
N PHE A 321 4.99 -13.98 -2.77
CA PHE A 321 6.43 -14.14 -2.52
C PHE A 321 6.92 -13.10 -1.52
N ASN A 322 7.94 -13.43 -0.76
CA ASN A 322 8.44 -12.57 0.30
C ASN A 322 9.97 -12.62 0.37
N PRO A 323 10.68 -11.48 0.41
CA PRO A 323 12.11 -11.46 0.73
C PRO A 323 12.33 -11.60 2.23
N SER A 324 13.58 -11.70 2.67
CA SER A 324 13.94 -11.67 4.10
C SER A 324 13.72 -10.31 4.77
N HIS A 325 13.45 -9.26 4.00
CA HIS A 325 13.15 -7.92 4.50
C HIS A 325 11.71 -7.91 5.03
N LEU A 326 11.59 -7.92 6.36
CA LEU A 326 10.31 -8.07 7.03
C LEU A 326 9.39 -6.88 6.77
N GLU A 327 8.08 -7.14 6.66
CA GLU A 327 6.97 -6.19 6.52
C GLU A 327 6.81 -5.56 5.13
N ILE A 328 7.83 -5.55 4.27
CA ILE A 328 7.75 -4.90 2.96
C ILE A 328 6.73 -5.56 2.01
N VAL A 329 6.39 -6.82 2.24
CA VAL A 329 5.37 -7.54 1.46
C VAL A 329 3.94 -7.03 1.72
N ASN A 330 3.71 -6.36 2.85
CA ASN A 330 2.35 -5.95 3.24
C ASN A 330 1.72 -4.96 2.25
N PRO A 331 2.34 -3.83 1.89
CA PRO A 331 1.79 -2.95 0.87
C PRO A 331 1.73 -3.61 -0.52
N VAL A 332 2.62 -4.55 -0.85
CA VAL A 332 2.56 -5.35 -2.10
C VAL A 332 1.26 -6.16 -2.14
N VAL A 333 0.90 -6.82 -1.04
CA VAL A 333 -0.36 -7.58 -0.94
C VAL A 333 -1.57 -6.66 -1.11
N ILE A 334 -1.58 -5.51 -0.45
CA ILE A 334 -2.69 -4.56 -0.55
C ILE A 334 -2.83 -4.03 -1.98
N GLY A 335 -1.72 -3.73 -2.66
CA GLY A 335 -1.72 -3.35 -4.07
C GLY A 335 -2.28 -4.44 -4.98
N SER A 336 -1.87 -5.69 -4.77
CA SER A 336 -2.41 -6.85 -5.50
C SER A 336 -3.91 -7.03 -5.27
N VAL A 337 -4.39 -6.84 -4.03
CA VAL A 337 -5.83 -6.88 -3.70
C VAL A 337 -6.57 -5.78 -4.42
N ARG A 338 -6.07 -4.55 -4.42
CA ARG A 338 -6.71 -3.43 -5.11
C ARG A 338 -6.86 -3.68 -6.62
N ALA A 339 -5.82 -4.18 -7.28
CA ALA A 339 -5.89 -4.52 -8.70
C ALA A 339 -6.94 -5.60 -9.00
N ARG A 340 -7.06 -6.61 -8.12
CA ARG A 340 -8.08 -7.66 -8.24
C ARG A 340 -9.49 -7.10 -8.05
N GLN A 341 -9.68 -6.24 -7.04
CA GLN A 341 -10.95 -5.54 -6.80
C GLN A 341 -11.35 -4.67 -8.00
N ASP A 342 -10.42 -3.90 -8.55
CA ASP A 342 -10.66 -3.05 -9.72
C ASP A 342 -11.05 -3.88 -10.95
N ARG A 343 -10.42 -5.05 -11.17
CA ARG A 343 -10.76 -5.99 -12.25
C ARG A 343 -12.15 -6.61 -12.05
N LEU A 344 -12.52 -6.93 -10.82
CA LEU A 344 -13.83 -7.51 -10.47
C LEU A 344 -14.94 -6.45 -10.35
N GLY A 345 -14.60 -5.16 -10.43
CA GLY A 345 -15.56 -4.07 -10.19
C GLY A 345 -16.00 -3.93 -8.74
N ASP A 346 -15.23 -4.47 -7.80
CA ASP A 346 -15.50 -4.48 -6.36
C ASP A 346 -15.08 -3.15 -5.71
N LYS A 347 -15.96 -2.17 -5.74
CA LYS A 347 -15.70 -0.84 -5.16
C LYS A 347 -15.74 -0.83 -3.63
N GLU A 348 -16.43 -1.79 -3.03
CA GLU A 348 -16.67 -1.85 -1.58
C GLU A 348 -15.69 -2.78 -0.84
N GLY A 349 -14.84 -3.50 -1.55
CA GLY A 349 -13.89 -4.44 -0.95
C GLY A 349 -14.56 -5.65 -0.31
N THR A 350 -15.58 -6.20 -0.98
CA THR A 350 -16.41 -7.31 -0.47
C THR A 350 -16.04 -8.67 -1.07
N THR A 351 -15.25 -8.70 -2.13
CA THR A 351 -14.95 -9.93 -2.88
C THR A 351 -13.50 -10.40 -2.71
N VAL A 352 -12.56 -9.52 -2.37
CA VAL A 352 -11.15 -9.86 -2.18
C VAL A 352 -10.67 -9.43 -0.79
N LEU A 353 -10.13 -10.38 -0.03
CA LEU A 353 -9.67 -10.18 1.34
C LEU A 353 -8.13 -10.15 1.41
N PRO A 354 -7.51 -9.07 1.89
CA PRO A 354 -6.11 -9.07 2.29
C PRO A 354 -5.94 -9.64 3.70
N ILE A 355 -4.94 -10.53 3.86
CA ILE A 355 -4.47 -11.02 5.15
C ILE A 355 -2.97 -10.74 5.23
N THR A 356 -2.52 -10.10 6.31
CA THR A 356 -1.09 -9.90 6.58
C THR A 356 -0.71 -10.56 7.90
N ILE A 357 0.38 -11.35 7.88
CA ILE A 357 0.85 -12.09 9.05
C ILE A 357 2.24 -11.56 9.41
N HIS A 358 2.34 -10.97 10.59
CA HIS A 358 3.48 -10.21 11.10
C HIS A 358 4.21 -10.97 12.21
N GLY A 359 5.49 -10.64 12.41
CA GLY A 359 6.18 -10.93 13.67
C GLY A 359 6.01 -9.77 14.66
N ASP A 360 6.05 -10.05 15.97
CA ASP A 360 5.86 -9.08 17.04
C ASP A 360 6.85 -7.91 16.99
N SER A 361 8.13 -8.20 16.84
CA SER A 361 9.17 -7.15 16.75
C SER A 361 9.12 -6.39 15.43
N ALA A 362 8.71 -7.05 14.35
CA ALA A 362 8.67 -6.44 13.02
C ALA A 362 7.50 -5.45 12.88
N ILE A 363 6.30 -5.81 13.33
CA ILE A 363 5.14 -4.90 13.30
C ILE A 363 5.38 -3.64 14.14
N ALA A 364 6.08 -3.77 15.26
CA ALA A 364 6.40 -2.65 16.14
C ALA A 364 7.54 -1.76 15.61
N GLY A 365 8.51 -2.34 14.87
CA GLY A 365 9.77 -1.68 14.57
C GLY A 365 9.95 -1.19 13.13
N GLN A 366 9.25 -1.77 12.16
CA GLN A 366 9.43 -1.43 10.74
C GLN A 366 8.53 -0.26 10.32
N GLY A 367 9.13 0.83 9.82
CA GLY A 367 8.39 2.05 9.44
C GLY A 367 7.34 1.84 8.36
N VAL A 368 7.57 0.91 7.43
CA VAL A 368 6.61 0.57 6.36
C VAL A 368 5.25 0.08 6.90
N VAL A 369 5.21 -0.44 8.13
CA VAL A 369 3.96 -0.83 8.81
C VAL A 369 3.10 0.41 9.08
N GLN A 370 3.69 1.47 9.65
CA GLN A 370 3.01 2.75 9.88
C GLN A 370 2.50 3.35 8.56
N GLU A 371 3.33 3.37 7.53
CA GLU A 371 2.96 3.86 6.20
C GLU A 371 1.76 3.08 5.64
N THR A 372 1.79 1.74 5.75
CA THR A 372 0.73 0.86 5.27
C THR A 372 -0.58 1.07 6.03
N PHE A 373 -0.54 1.26 7.35
CA PHE A 373 -1.73 1.63 8.12
C PHE A 373 -2.30 2.98 7.67
N ASN A 374 -1.44 3.97 7.43
CA ASN A 374 -1.88 5.29 6.98
C ASN A 374 -2.57 5.25 5.62
N MET A 375 -2.18 4.32 4.74
CA MET A 375 -2.81 4.11 3.42
C MET A 375 -4.20 3.46 3.50
N SER A 376 -4.54 2.77 4.60
CA SER A 376 -5.68 1.84 4.68
C SER A 376 -7.05 2.45 4.35
N GLN A 377 -7.24 3.76 4.57
CA GLN A 377 -8.46 4.49 4.25
C GLN A 377 -8.24 5.59 3.19
N ALA A 378 -7.01 5.76 2.68
CA ALA A 378 -6.72 6.74 1.66
C ALA A 378 -7.35 6.35 0.31
N ARG A 379 -7.98 7.29 -0.39
CA ARG A 379 -8.83 7.10 -1.57
C ARG A 379 -8.23 6.18 -2.64
N GLY A 380 -6.97 6.34 -2.97
CA GLY A 380 -6.27 5.55 -4.01
C GLY A 380 -5.83 4.16 -3.56
N PHE A 381 -5.86 3.87 -2.25
CA PHE A 381 -5.17 2.71 -1.66
C PHE A 381 -6.08 1.81 -0.82
N ARG A 382 -7.26 2.28 -0.42
CA ARG A 382 -8.20 1.50 0.39
C ARG A 382 -8.66 0.22 -0.32
N VAL A 383 -8.79 -0.85 0.47
CA VAL A 383 -9.20 -2.19 0.00
C VAL A 383 -10.34 -2.80 0.83
N GLY A 384 -11.04 -1.97 1.59
CA GLY A 384 -12.11 -2.41 2.50
C GLY A 384 -11.60 -3.07 3.77
N GLY A 385 -10.39 -2.69 4.24
CA GLY A 385 -9.76 -3.19 5.46
C GLY A 385 -8.96 -4.47 5.28
N THR A 386 -7.97 -4.65 6.13
CA THR A 386 -7.06 -5.80 6.18
C THR A 386 -7.21 -6.54 7.52
N VAL A 387 -7.25 -7.87 7.49
CA VAL A 387 -7.09 -8.67 8.70
C VAL A 387 -5.59 -8.88 8.94
N ARG A 388 -5.07 -8.30 10.02
CA ARG A 388 -3.65 -8.37 10.39
C ARG A 388 -3.48 -9.32 11.56
N ILE A 389 -2.64 -10.34 11.38
CA ILE A 389 -2.36 -11.36 12.39
C ILE A 389 -0.91 -11.19 12.84
N VAL A 390 -0.68 -11.06 14.13
CA VAL A 390 0.66 -11.04 14.70
C VAL A 390 0.96 -12.39 15.33
N VAL A 391 1.97 -13.11 14.79
CA VAL A 391 2.51 -14.30 15.45
C VAL A 391 3.48 -13.83 16.53
N ASN A 392 2.93 -13.55 17.71
CA ASN A 392 3.65 -12.98 18.84
C ASN A 392 4.29 -14.09 19.67
N ASN A 393 5.50 -14.48 19.31
CA ASN A 393 6.25 -15.49 20.06
C ASN A 393 7.05 -14.90 21.24
N GLN A 394 6.85 -13.64 21.55
CA GLN A 394 7.38 -12.92 22.74
C GLN A 394 8.90 -12.71 22.74
N VAL A 395 9.57 -12.98 21.65
CA VAL A 395 11.01 -12.77 21.49
C VAL A 395 11.37 -12.44 20.05
N GLY A 396 11.87 -11.23 19.80
CA GLY A 396 12.37 -10.79 18.51
C GLY A 396 13.83 -11.24 18.30
N PHE A 397 14.09 -12.02 17.24
CA PHE A 397 15.43 -12.61 16.99
C PHE A 397 15.97 -13.29 18.24
N THR A 398 16.98 -12.70 18.89
CA THR A 398 17.64 -13.19 20.10
C THR A 398 17.70 -12.13 21.19
N THR A 399 16.87 -11.08 21.12
CA THR A 399 16.85 -9.98 22.08
C THR A 399 16.57 -10.51 23.48
N SER A 400 17.54 -10.39 24.39
CA SER A 400 17.50 -10.97 25.73
C SER A 400 16.81 -10.07 26.76
N ASN A 401 16.85 -8.75 26.57
CA ASN A 401 16.24 -7.79 27.45
C ASN A 401 14.93 -7.27 26.85
N PRO A 402 13.76 -7.49 27.48
CA PRO A 402 12.47 -6.99 26.99
C PRO A 402 12.43 -5.45 26.84
N GLN A 403 13.23 -4.70 27.60
CA GLN A 403 13.31 -3.24 27.49
C GLN A 403 13.96 -2.75 26.19
N ASP A 404 14.69 -3.63 25.48
CA ASP A 404 15.33 -3.31 24.21
C ASP A 404 14.38 -3.57 23.01
N THR A 405 13.16 -4.06 23.26
CA THR A 405 12.24 -4.49 22.18
C THR A 405 11.37 -3.36 21.66
N ARG A 406 10.77 -2.56 22.56
CA ARG A 406 9.83 -1.48 22.23
C ARG A 406 9.53 -0.61 23.44
N SER A 407 8.97 0.58 23.18
CA SER A 407 8.54 1.53 24.22
C SER A 407 7.10 1.31 24.69
N THR A 408 6.33 0.47 24.01
CA THR A 408 4.90 0.24 24.27
C THR A 408 4.66 -1.07 25.00
N MET A 409 3.49 -1.20 25.64
CA MET A 409 3.09 -2.43 26.32
C MET A 409 2.93 -3.59 25.32
N TYR A 410 2.22 -3.34 24.23
CA TYR A 410 1.99 -4.33 23.18
C TYR A 410 2.70 -3.96 21.88
N CYS A 411 3.12 -4.96 21.12
CA CYS A 411 3.68 -4.76 19.79
C CYS A 411 2.65 -4.19 18.79
N THR A 412 1.37 -4.34 19.09
CA THR A 412 0.24 -3.92 18.28
C THR A 412 -0.23 -2.49 18.53
N ASP A 413 0.37 -1.77 19.46
CA ASP A 413 -0.02 -0.38 19.79
C ASP A 413 0.02 0.58 18.61
N ILE A 414 0.83 0.30 17.58
CA ILE A 414 0.87 1.03 16.31
C ILE A 414 -0.51 1.09 15.60
N ALA A 415 -1.34 0.06 15.76
CA ALA A 415 -2.67 -0.01 15.15
C ALA A 415 -3.66 1.03 15.72
N LYS A 416 -3.40 1.52 16.92
CA LYS A 416 -4.20 2.59 17.56
C LYS A 416 -4.13 3.91 16.80
N MET A 417 -3.09 4.13 16.00
CA MET A 417 -2.94 5.30 15.12
C MET A 417 -4.14 5.45 14.16
N VAL A 418 -4.67 4.35 13.65
CA VAL A 418 -5.83 4.32 12.74
C VAL A 418 -7.12 3.86 13.44
N GLN A 419 -7.10 3.79 14.75
CA GLN A 419 -8.22 3.34 15.59
C GLN A 419 -8.72 1.92 15.24
N ALA A 420 -7.82 1.03 14.84
CA ALA A 420 -8.14 -0.36 14.60
C ALA A 420 -8.35 -1.10 15.92
N PRO A 421 -9.38 -1.94 16.05
CA PRO A 421 -9.53 -2.80 17.22
C PRO A 421 -8.45 -3.87 17.24
N ILE A 422 -8.01 -4.26 18.44
CA ILE A 422 -6.97 -5.26 18.67
C ILE A 422 -7.54 -6.36 19.55
N PHE A 423 -7.42 -7.61 19.11
CA PHE A 423 -7.79 -8.78 19.87
C PHE A 423 -6.55 -9.60 20.19
N HIS A 424 -6.15 -9.61 21.46
CA HIS A 424 -5.09 -10.49 21.94
C HIS A 424 -5.70 -11.84 22.29
N VAL A 425 -5.05 -12.92 21.90
CA VAL A 425 -5.56 -14.27 22.18
C VAL A 425 -4.42 -15.24 22.49
N ASN A 426 -4.62 -16.07 23.50
CA ASN A 426 -3.71 -17.14 23.86
C ASN A 426 -3.75 -18.27 22.82
N ALA A 427 -2.62 -18.59 22.20
CA ALA A 427 -2.52 -19.60 21.16
C ALA A 427 -2.79 -21.04 21.65
N ASP A 428 -2.75 -21.30 22.97
CA ASP A 428 -3.10 -22.59 23.55
C ASP A 428 -4.63 -22.84 23.67
N ASP A 429 -5.45 -21.82 23.35
CA ASP A 429 -6.91 -21.89 23.31
C ASP A 429 -7.46 -21.73 21.90
N PRO A 430 -7.52 -22.80 21.08
CA PRO A 430 -7.95 -22.70 19.68
C PRO A 430 -9.42 -22.31 19.51
N GLU A 431 -10.29 -22.55 20.50
CA GLU A 431 -11.70 -22.09 20.47
C GLU A 431 -11.75 -20.56 20.62
N ALA A 432 -10.97 -19.98 21.51
CA ALA A 432 -10.82 -18.53 21.64
C ALA A 432 -10.21 -17.91 20.37
N VAL A 433 -9.21 -18.56 19.79
CA VAL A 433 -8.57 -18.16 18.52
C VAL A 433 -9.59 -18.10 17.39
N ALA A 434 -10.38 -19.16 17.21
CA ALA A 434 -11.43 -19.21 16.18
C ALA A 434 -12.51 -18.13 16.39
N PHE A 435 -12.88 -17.88 17.64
CA PHE A 435 -13.88 -16.87 17.99
C PHE A 435 -13.42 -15.45 17.64
N VAL A 436 -12.21 -15.05 18.04
CA VAL A 436 -11.72 -13.70 17.71
C VAL A 436 -11.50 -13.56 16.22
N THR A 437 -11.14 -14.64 15.52
CA THR A 437 -10.99 -14.66 14.07
C THR A 437 -12.29 -14.32 13.34
N ARG A 438 -13.41 -14.92 13.79
CA ARG A 438 -14.75 -14.61 13.26
C ARG A 438 -15.14 -13.16 13.53
N ILE A 439 -14.96 -12.68 14.75
CA ILE A 439 -15.25 -11.28 15.10
C ILE A 439 -14.42 -10.32 14.26
N ALA A 440 -13.14 -10.60 14.09
CA ALA A 440 -12.23 -9.74 13.31
C ALA A 440 -12.67 -9.63 11.85
N LEU A 441 -13.02 -10.74 11.20
CA LEU A 441 -13.50 -10.71 9.83
C LEU A 441 -14.87 -10.03 9.72
N ASP A 442 -15.79 -10.30 10.63
CA ASP A 442 -17.10 -9.65 10.65
C ASP A 442 -16.96 -8.13 10.84
N TYR A 443 -16.07 -7.69 11.74
CA TYR A 443 -15.76 -6.27 11.94
C TYR A 443 -15.21 -5.63 10.64
N ARG A 444 -14.22 -6.27 10.00
CA ARG A 444 -13.67 -5.82 8.73
C ARG A 444 -14.75 -5.72 7.66
N ASN A 445 -15.63 -6.71 7.58
CA ASN A 445 -16.70 -6.77 6.57
C ASN A 445 -17.77 -5.71 6.81
N GLU A 446 -18.12 -5.41 8.04
CA GLU A 446 -19.10 -4.39 8.40
C GLU A 446 -18.55 -2.98 8.18
N PHE A 447 -17.39 -2.67 8.78
CA PHE A 447 -16.88 -1.30 8.85
C PHE A 447 -15.83 -0.96 7.78
N LYS A 448 -15.40 -1.95 6.98
CA LYS A 448 -14.38 -1.75 5.92
C LYS A 448 -13.06 -1.14 6.45
N ARG A 449 -12.66 -1.55 7.65
CA ARG A 449 -11.47 -1.07 8.37
C ARG A 449 -10.55 -2.22 8.73
N ASP A 450 -9.29 -1.87 8.98
CA ASP A 450 -8.30 -2.82 9.48
C ASP A 450 -8.67 -3.31 10.89
N VAL A 451 -8.28 -4.54 11.18
CA VAL A 451 -8.41 -5.19 12.48
C VAL A 451 -7.16 -6.01 12.75
N VAL A 452 -6.73 -6.05 14.00
CA VAL A 452 -5.52 -6.74 14.42
C VAL A 452 -5.86 -7.89 15.37
N ILE A 453 -5.28 -9.06 15.11
CA ILE A 453 -5.30 -10.21 16.01
C ILE A 453 -3.87 -10.47 16.48
N ASP A 454 -3.62 -10.34 17.76
CA ASP A 454 -2.34 -10.66 18.40
C ASP A 454 -2.41 -12.10 18.92
N LEU A 455 -1.87 -13.05 18.15
CA LEU A 455 -1.78 -14.45 18.52
C LEU A 455 -0.57 -14.65 19.43
N VAL A 456 -0.79 -14.54 20.75
CA VAL A 456 0.26 -14.66 21.75
C VAL A 456 0.64 -16.14 21.90
N CYS A 457 1.87 -16.46 21.52
CA CYS A 457 2.38 -17.82 21.46
C CYS A 457 3.84 -17.88 21.98
N TYR A 458 4.52 -18.96 21.68
CA TYR A 458 5.96 -19.09 21.90
C TYR A 458 6.62 -19.76 20.68
N ARG A 459 7.93 -19.76 20.60
CA ARG A 459 8.65 -20.55 19.60
C ARG A 459 9.46 -21.63 20.30
N ARG A 460 9.33 -22.88 19.86
CA ARG A 460 9.99 -24.03 20.50
C ARG A 460 11.48 -24.11 20.20
N HIS A 461 11.90 -23.71 19.03
CA HIS A 461 13.30 -23.62 18.61
C HIS A 461 13.82 -22.19 18.71
N GLY A 462 15.08 -21.93 18.37
CA GLY A 462 15.64 -20.60 18.29
C GLY A 462 15.04 -19.74 17.17
N HIS A 463 15.72 -18.68 16.78
CA HIS A 463 15.29 -17.87 15.65
C HIS A 463 15.12 -18.74 14.38
N ASN A 464 16.03 -19.68 14.19
CA ASN A 464 15.93 -20.78 13.23
C ASN A 464 16.52 -22.06 13.87
N GLU A 465 16.54 -23.17 13.15
CA GLU A 465 16.96 -24.48 13.67
C GLU A 465 18.47 -24.59 13.93
N ALA A 466 19.28 -23.65 13.48
CA ALA A 466 20.71 -23.58 13.78
C ALA A 466 21.04 -22.71 15.01
N ASP A 467 20.04 -22.02 15.59
CA ASP A 467 20.20 -21.13 16.74
C ASP A 467 20.00 -21.90 18.07
N GLU A 468 20.84 -21.61 19.08
CA GLU A 468 20.72 -22.15 20.44
C GLU A 468 20.11 -21.11 21.40
N PRO A 469 18.79 -21.14 21.57
CA PRO A 469 18.09 -20.08 22.29
C PRO A 469 18.33 -20.05 23.81
N ASN A 470 18.83 -21.16 24.39
CA ASN A 470 19.17 -21.15 25.81
C ASN A 470 20.33 -20.20 26.14
N ALA A 471 21.15 -19.83 25.15
CA ALA A 471 22.24 -18.90 25.33
C ALA A 471 21.78 -17.49 25.72
N THR A 472 20.59 -17.09 25.25
CA THR A 472 20.04 -15.73 25.43
C THR A 472 18.76 -15.71 26.28
N GLN A 473 17.90 -16.73 26.24
CA GLN A 473 16.63 -16.85 26.98
C GLN A 473 16.56 -18.14 27.82
N PRO A 474 17.46 -18.38 28.78
CA PRO A 474 17.54 -19.67 29.48
C PRO A 474 16.29 -20.01 30.28
N LEU A 475 15.66 -19.04 30.96
CA LEU A 475 14.47 -19.29 31.79
C LEU A 475 13.24 -19.59 30.92
N MET A 476 13.07 -18.86 29.83
CA MET A 476 11.97 -19.06 28.88
C MET A 476 12.04 -20.48 28.27
N TYR A 477 13.21 -20.89 27.79
CA TYR A 477 13.37 -22.18 27.14
C TYR A 477 13.38 -23.38 28.11
N GLN A 478 13.75 -23.18 29.37
CA GLN A 478 13.52 -24.19 30.40
C GLN A 478 12.03 -24.47 30.60
N LYS A 479 11.19 -23.44 30.47
CA LYS A 479 9.74 -23.55 30.56
C LYS A 479 9.16 -24.15 29.30
N ILE A 480 9.53 -23.67 28.11
CA ILE A 480 9.11 -24.19 26.81
C ILE A 480 9.37 -25.69 26.68
N LYS A 481 10.55 -26.19 27.13
CA LYS A 481 10.87 -27.63 27.10
C LYS A 481 9.88 -28.50 27.88
N LYS A 482 9.26 -27.98 28.91
CA LYS A 482 8.29 -28.68 29.77
C LYS A 482 6.85 -28.42 29.37
N HIS A 483 6.62 -27.38 28.57
CA HIS A 483 5.29 -26.99 28.15
C HIS A 483 4.73 -27.98 27.10
N PRO A 484 3.52 -28.52 27.29
CA PRO A 484 2.91 -29.37 26.27
C PRO A 484 2.67 -28.59 24.96
N THR A 485 2.51 -29.29 23.84
CA THR A 485 2.16 -28.63 22.59
C THR A 485 0.70 -28.15 22.59
N PRO A 486 0.34 -27.10 21.83
CA PRO A 486 -1.05 -26.66 21.71
C PRO A 486 -2.03 -27.80 21.34
N ARG A 487 -1.63 -28.68 20.42
CA ARG A 487 -2.38 -29.88 20.06
C ARG A 487 -2.64 -30.80 21.29
N LYS A 488 -1.60 -31.05 22.09
CA LYS A 488 -1.72 -31.90 23.28
C LYS A 488 -2.65 -31.28 24.32
N ILE A 489 -2.49 -29.98 24.58
CA ILE A 489 -3.34 -29.23 25.51
C ILE A 489 -4.80 -29.34 25.08
N TYR A 490 -5.09 -29.06 23.81
CA TYR A 490 -6.46 -29.11 23.33
C TYR A 490 -7.05 -30.52 23.30
N ALA A 491 -6.28 -31.54 22.93
CA ALA A 491 -6.72 -32.91 22.99
C ALA A 491 -7.09 -33.33 24.44
N ASP A 492 -6.31 -32.92 25.44
CA ASP A 492 -6.60 -33.20 26.85
C ASP A 492 -7.89 -32.49 27.30
N VAL A 493 -8.10 -31.23 26.92
CA VAL A 493 -9.33 -30.48 27.19
C VAL A 493 -10.56 -31.17 26.58
N LEU A 494 -10.48 -31.64 25.35
CA LEU A 494 -11.60 -32.35 24.69
C LEU A 494 -11.89 -33.72 25.33
N MET A 495 -10.85 -34.41 25.79
CA MET A 495 -11.03 -35.66 26.57
C MET A 495 -11.69 -35.41 27.92
N GLU A 496 -11.28 -34.39 28.67
CA GLU A 496 -11.87 -34.02 29.95
C GLU A 496 -13.34 -33.61 29.80
N ARG A 497 -13.69 -32.93 28.70
CA ARG A 497 -15.07 -32.57 28.36
C ARG A 497 -15.91 -33.74 27.86
N GLY A 498 -15.28 -34.90 27.53
CA GLY A 498 -15.94 -36.06 26.95
C GLY A 498 -16.33 -35.90 25.47
N ASP A 499 -15.72 -34.94 24.77
CA ASP A 499 -15.99 -34.72 23.34
C ASP A 499 -15.35 -35.83 22.49
N PHE A 500 -14.10 -36.27 22.80
CA PHE A 500 -13.36 -37.33 22.09
C PHE A 500 -12.53 -38.17 23.04
N GLY A 501 -12.25 -39.43 22.61
CA GLY A 501 -11.33 -40.32 23.30
C GLY A 501 -9.88 -40.22 22.83
N ILE A 502 -8.95 -40.76 23.62
CA ILE A 502 -7.50 -40.74 23.31
C ILE A 502 -7.17 -41.46 21.99
N ASP A 503 -7.92 -42.49 21.65
CA ASP A 503 -7.74 -43.25 20.41
C ASP A 503 -7.96 -42.37 19.19
N THR A 504 -8.93 -41.44 19.24
CA THR A 504 -9.21 -40.50 18.16
C THR A 504 -8.02 -39.60 17.88
N ALA A 505 -7.42 -38.98 18.92
CA ALA A 505 -6.28 -38.09 18.76
C ALA A 505 -5.05 -38.84 18.25
N THR A 506 -4.83 -40.07 18.68
CA THR A 506 -3.72 -40.90 18.20
C THR A 506 -3.91 -41.32 16.75
N GLN A 507 -5.13 -41.67 16.36
CA GLN A 507 -5.47 -42.01 14.98
C GLN A 507 -5.20 -40.84 14.03
N MET A 508 -5.60 -39.60 14.39
CA MET A 508 -5.35 -38.40 13.59
C MET A 508 -3.84 -38.17 13.32
N VAL A 509 -2.98 -38.41 14.33
CA VAL A 509 -1.53 -38.28 14.17
C VAL A 509 -0.99 -39.32 13.16
N ASN A 510 -1.45 -40.58 13.26
CA ASN A 510 -0.99 -41.63 12.34
C ASN A 510 -1.48 -41.38 10.91
N GLU A 511 -2.75 -41.04 10.72
CA GLU A 511 -3.35 -40.75 9.42
C GLU A 511 -2.62 -39.59 8.72
N TYR A 512 -2.30 -38.52 9.46
CA TYR A 512 -1.56 -37.39 8.91
C TYR A 512 -0.14 -37.76 8.51
N ARG A 513 0.57 -38.51 9.35
CA ARG A 513 1.91 -39.01 9.04
C ARG A 513 1.93 -39.90 7.79
N ASP A 514 0.97 -40.82 7.68
CA ASP A 514 0.84 -41.71 6.50
C ASP A 514 0.57 -40.89 5.21
N ALA A 515 -0.21 -39.78 5.33
CA ALA A 515 -0.45 -38.88 4.21
C ALA A 515 0.84 -38.15 3.77
N LEU A 516 1.67 -37.69 4.72
CA LEU A 516 2.98 -37.10 4.41
C LEU A 516 3.93 -38.13 3.76
N ASP A 517 3.94 -39.37 4.21
CA ASP A 517 4.74 -40.45 3.63
C ASP A 517 4.35 -40.77 2.19
N ARG A 518 3.08 -40.61 1.82
CA ARG A 518 2.59 -40.73 0.44
C ARG A 518 2.92 -39.50 -0.43
N GLY A 519 3.31 -38.39 0.17
CA GLY A 519 3.68 -37.16 -0.53
C GLY A 519 2.53 -36.47 -1.27
N GLU A 520 1.27 -36.78 -0.93
CA GLU A 520 0.05 -36.23 -1.56
C GLU A 520 -0.42 -34.95 -0.89
N VAL A 521 -1.29 -34.15 -1.57
CA VAL A 521 -1.94 -32.98 -0.98
C VAL A 521 -2.72 -33.41 0.27
N VAL A 522 -2.46 -32.77 1.41
CA VAL A 522 -3.05 -33.08 2.70
C VAL A 522 -4.28 -32.21 3.06
N VAL A 523 -4.54 -31.17 2.31
CA VAL A 523 -5.69 -30.26 2.54
C VAL A 523 -6.93 -30.84 1.88
N LYS A 524 -7.94 -31.19 2.68
CA LYS A 524 -9.18 -31.79 2.19
C LYS A 524 -9.98 -30.86 1.29
N GLU A 525 -9.97 -29.58 1.60
CA GLU A 525 -10.67 -28.49 0.90
C GLU A 525 -9.97 -28.04 -0.38
N TRP A 526 -8.73 -28.45 -0.60
CA TRP A 526 -7.95 -28.06 -1.76
C TRP A 526 -8.63 -28.46 -3.09
N ARG A 527 -8.59 -27.53 -4.03
CA ARG A 527 -9.01 -27.73 -5.44
C ARG A 527 -7.88 -27.31 -6.36
N PRO A 528 -7.76 -27.92 -7.55
CA PRO A 528 -6.88 -27.40 -8.58
C PRO A 528 -7.29 -25.95 -8.91
N MET A 529 -6.29 -25.09 -9.10
CA MET A 529 -6.51 -23.69 -9.43
C MET A 529 -7.41 -23.56 -10.68
N ALA A 530 -8.54 -22.91 -10.53
CA ALA A 530 -9.45 -22.59 -11.63
C ALA A 530 -9.09 -21.24 -12.28
N LEU A 531 -9.91 -20.76 -13.21
CA LEU A 531 -9.67 -19.62 -14.09
C LEU A 531 -9.60 -18.22 -13.42
N HIS A 532 -9.44 -18.11 -12.12
CA HIS A 532 -9.43 -16.81 -11.39
C HIS A 532 -8.03 -16.17 -11.27
N SER A 533 -6.97 -16.85 -11.73
CA SER A 533 -5.62 -16.29 -11.71
C SER A 533 -5.49 -15.16 -12.73
N VAL A 534 -4.57 -14.24 -12.43
CA VAL A 534 -4.16 -13.18 -13.36
C VAL A 534 -3.54 -13.84 -14.59
N ASP A 535 -4.08 -13.56 -15.78
CA ASP A 535 -3.56 -14.14 -17.03
C ASP A 535 -2.31 -13.38 -17.50
N TRP A 536 -1.16 -14.03 -17.35
CA TRP A 536 0.12 -13.56 -17.83
C TRP A 536 0.53 -14.15 -19.19
N SER A 537 -0.23 -15.13 -19.72
CA SER A 537 0.12 -15.86 -20.94
C SER A 537 0.40 -14.97 -22.16
N PRO A 538 -0.30 -13.83 -22.37
CA PRO A 538 -0.01 -12.95 -23.50
C PRO A 538 1.35 -12.24 -23.44
N TYR A 539 2.02 -12.27 -22.28
CA TYR A 539 3.25 -11.53 -22.01
C TYR A 539 4.48 -12.43 -21.80
N LEU A 540 4.31 -13.75 -21.98
CA LEU A 540 5.35 -14.74 -21.79
C LEU A 540 5.99 -15.14 -23.14
N GLY A 541 7.27 -15.51 -23.10
CA GLY A 541 7.98 -16.08 -24.26
C GLY A 541 8.32 -15.06 -25.36
N HIS A 542 8.37 -13.77 -25.01
CA HIS A 542 8.79 -12.71 -25.92
C HIS A 542 10.20 -12.23 -25.58
N ASP A 543 11.01 -12.09 -26.60
CA ASP A 543 12.34 -11.49 -26.51
C ASP A 543 12.26 -9.95 -26.59
N TRP A 544 13.40 -9.30 -26.32
CA TRP A 544 13.47 -7.85 -26.24
C TRP A 544 13.14 -7.15 -27.57
N ASP A 545 13.43 -7.77 -28.70
CA ASP A 545 13.21 -7.29 -30.07
C ASP A 545 11.79 -7.53 -30.60
N VAL A 546 10.87 -8.01 -29.76
CA VAL A 546 9.49 -8.24 -30.18
C VAL A 546 8.87 -6.99 -30.82
N GLU A 547 8.36 -7.17 -32.04
CA GLU A 547 7.69 -6.10 -32.77
C GLU A 547 6.41 -5.62 -32.06
N TRP A 548 6.13 -4.33 -32.21
CA TRP A 548 4.93 -3.70 -31.71
C TRP A 548 4.46 -2.58 -32.62
N LYS A 549 3.16 -2.33 -32.65
CA LYS A 549 2.57 -1.27 -33.48
C LYS A 549 2.72 0.08 -32.75
N SER A 550 3.66 0.91 -33.18
CA SER A 550 3.88 2.25 -32.63
C SER A 550 2.92 3.28 -33.20
N GLN A 551 2.58 3.17 -34.49
CA GLN A 551 1.74 4.12 -35.21
C GLN A 551 0.32 4.18 -34.64
N PHE A 552 -0.26 5.38 -34.68
CA PHE A 552 -1.64 5.64 -34.31
C PHE A 552 -2.28 6.56 -35.33
N ASP A 553 -3.56 6.36 -35.64
CA ASP A 553 -4.27 7.17 -36.60
C ASP A 553 -4.25 8.66 -36.23
N LYS A 554 -3.75 9.51 -37.15
CA LYS A 554 -3.53 10.94 -36.91
C LYS A 554 -4.83 11.70 -36.62
N GLU A 555 -5.87 11.44 -37.43
CA GLU A 555 -7.17 12.08 -37.25
C GLU A 555 -7.78 11.72 -35.89
N ARG A 556 -7.67 10.45 -35.52
CA ARG A 556 -8.11 9.98 -34.20
C ARG A 556 -7.30 10.58 -33.07
N LEU A 557 -5.98 10.71 -33.21
CA LEU A 557 -5.10 11.34 -32.23
C LEU A 557 -5.50 12.80 -31.96
N VAL A 558 -5.77 13.57 -33.04
CA VAL A 558 -6.24 14.95 -32.93
C VAL A 558 -7.64 15.01 -32.30
N GLU A 559 -8.55 14.10 -32.68
CA GLU A 559 -9.87 14.01 -32.06
C GLU A 559 -9.79 13.77 -30.55
N LEU A 560 -8.98 12.79 -30.14
CA LEU A 560 -8.73 12.51 -28.71
C LEU A 560 -8.14 13.73 -28.01
N GLY A 561 -7.19 14.42 -28.66
CA GLY A 561 -6.60 15.67 -28.17
C GLY A 561 -7.66 16.75 -27.88
N HIS A 562 -8.61 16.92 -28.79
CA HIS A 562 -9.74 17.83 -28.56
C HIS A 562 -10.61 17.41 -27.40
N ARG A 563 -10.92 16.11 -27.27
CA ARG A 563 -11.75 15.58 -26.17
C ARG A 563 -11.11 15.78 -24.79
N ILE A 564 -9.81 15.53 -24.65
CA ILE A 564 -9.11 15.74 -23.37
C ILE A 564 -8.91 17.20 -23.00
N CYS A 565 -9.12 18.13 -23.94
CA CYS A 565 -9.15 19.57 -23.67
C CYS A 565 -10.55 20.09 -23.33
N GLN A 566 -11.61 19.26 -23.44
CA GLN A 566 -12.97 19.64 -23.08
C GLN A 566 -13.25 19.41 -21.60
N TYR A 567 -13.99 20.30 -21.00
CA TYR A 567 -14.50 20.22 -19.64
C TYR A 567 -15.85 20.90 -19.52
N PRO A 568 -16.66 20.64 -18.49
CA PRO A 568 -17.98 21.26 -18.33
C PRO A 568 -17.92 22.79 -18.30
N GLU A 569 -18.81 23.46 -19.00
CA GLU A 569 -18.87 24.93 -19.05
C GLU A 569 -19.03 25.58 -17.65
N SER A 570 -19.62 24.85 -16.70
CA SER A 570 -19.74 25.28 -15.30
C SER A 570 -18.40 25.34 -14.56
N HIS A 571 -17.34 24.69 -15.09
CA HIS A 571 -16.03 24.68 -14.46
C HIS A 571 -15.23 25.93 -14.79
N LYS A 572 -15.01 26.77 -13.81
CA LYS A 572 -14.11 27.92 -13.93
C LYS A 572 -12.70 27.50 -13.52
N LEU A 573 -11.77 27.47 -14.48
CA LEU A 573 -10.39 27.13 -14.23
C LEU A 573 -9.58 28.32 -13.68
N GLN A 574 -8.53 28.00 -12.90
CA GLN A 574 -7.50 28.97 -12.54
C GLN A 574 -6.80 29.48 -13.80
N SER A 575 -6.39 30.76 -13.84
CA SER A 575 -5.92 31.43 -15.05
C SER A 575 -4.73 30.74 -15.74
N ARG A 576 -3.77 30.22 -14.97
CA ARG A 576 -2.60 29.50 -15.51
C ARG A 576 -3.00 28.15 -16.11
N VAL A 577 -3.94 27.44 -15.46
CA VAL A 577 -4.47 26.17 -15.96
C VAL A 577 -5.28 26.41 -17.24
N ASN A 578 -6.10 27.44 -17.26
CA ASN A 578 -6.84 27.84 -18.46
C ASN A 578 -5.90 28.17 -19.63
N LYS A 579 -4.82 28.89 -19.36
CA LYS A 579 -3.78 29.16 -20.37
C LYS A 579 -3.15 27.85 -20.89
N LEU A 580 -2.81 26.93 -20.00
CA LEU A 580 -2.24 25.63 -20.38
C LEU A 580 -3.18 24.88 -21.34
N TYR A 581 -4.48 24.85 -21.05
CA TYR A 581 -5.47 24.17 -21.91
C TYR A 581 -5.67 24.91 -23.25
N ASN A 582 -5.60 26.23 -23.28
CA ASN A 582 -5.60 27.00 -24.53
C ASN A 582 -4.34 26.73 -25.36
N ASP A 583 -3.19 26.61 -24.71
CA ASP A 583 -1.93 26.28 -25.38
C ASP A 583 -2.00 24.85 -25.98
N ARG A 584 -2.61 23.88 -25.28
CA ARG A 584 -2.86 22.53 -25.80
C ARG A 584 -3.77 22.53 -27.03
N MET A 585 -4.80 23.35 -27.05
CA MET A 585 -5.65 23.54 -28.23
C MET A 585 -4.86 24.13 -29.42
N ALA A 586 -3.97 25.09 -29.17
CA ALA A 586 -3.08 25.64 -30.20
C ALA A 586 -2.04 24.63 -30.71
N MET A 587 -1.63 23.67 -29.87
CA MET A 587 -0.79 22.54 -30.31
C MET A 587 -1.53 21.60 -31.27
N LEU A 588 -2.80 21.34 -31.02
CA LEU A 588 -3.64 20.49 -31.90
C LEU A 588 -3.96 21.14 -33.25
N SER A 589 -4.06 22.48 -33.28
CA SER A 589 -4.28 23.21 -34.55
C SER A 589 -2.97 23.40 -35.36
N GLY A 590 -1.81 23.04 -34.78
CA GLY A 590 -0.49 23.26 -35.41
C GLY A 590 0.05 24.68 -35.28
N GLU A 591 -0.63 25.57 -34.53
CA GLU A 591 -0.15 26.93 -34.25
C GLU A 591 1.06 26.92 -33.28
N LYS A 592 1.16 25.89 -32.46
CA LYS A 592 2.26 25.61 -31.56
C LYS A 592 2.76 24.19 -31.75
N ALA A 593 4.06 23.99 -31.59
CA ALA A 593 4.61 22.64 -31.47
C ALA A 593 4.17 21.96 -30.17
N ILE A 594 4.06 20.64 -30.18
CA ILE A 594 3.63 19.83 -29.04
C ILE A 594 4.72 19.85 -27.98
N ASP A 595 4.32 20.17 -26.76
CA ASP A 595 5.20 20.11 -25.58
C ASP A 595 5.11 18.73 -24.89
N TRP A 596 5.95 18.52 -23.88
CA TRP A 596 6.01 17.29 -23.11
C TRP A 596 4.69 16.92 -22.44
N GLY A 597 4.05 17.89 -21.80
CA GLY A 597 2.80 17.65 -21.05
C GLY A 597 1.65 17.25 -21.96
N MET A 598 1.59 17.82 -23.15
CA MET A 598 0.59 17.43 -24.17
C MET A 598 0.87 16.04 -24.73
N ALA A 599 2.12 15.72 -25.05
CA ALA A 599 2.50 14.40 -25.58
C ALA A 599 2.24 13.28 -24.58
N GLU A 600 2.58 13.48 -23.30
CA GLU A 600 2.28 12.57 -22.21
C GLU A 600 0.77 12.34 -22.10
N THR A 601 -0.02 13.42 -22.11
CA THR A 601 -1.50 13.34 -22.01
C THR A 601 -2.13 12.64 -23.20
N LEU A 602 -1.61 12.88 -24.43
CA LEU A 602 -2.04 12.18 -25.65
C LEU A 602 -1.71 10.68 -25.61
N ALA A 603 -0.55 10.29 -25.07
CA ALA A 603 -0.21 8.89 -24.89
C ALA A 603 -1.26 8.19 -23.99
N TYR A 604 -1.62 8.80 -22.86
CA TYR A 604 -2.68 8.28 -22.01
C TYR A 604 -4.04 8.22 -22.73
N ALA A 605 -4.39 9.26 -23.48
CA ALA A 605 -5.65 9.30 -24.23
C ALA A 605 -5.77 8.14 -25.25
N THR A 606 -4.69 7.82 -25.97
CA THR A 606 -4.69 6.68 -26.89
C THR A 606 -4.83 5.34 -26.19
N LEU A 607 -4.23 5.17 -25.03
CA LEU A 607 -4.30 3.92 -24.26
C LEU A 607 -5.68 3.70 -23.65
N VAL A 608 -6.32 4.74 -23.11
CA VAL A 608 -7.69 4.60 -22.61
C VAL A 608 -8.68 4.38 -23.75
N ASP A 609 -8.46 4.97 -24.93
CA ASP A 609 -9.23 4.71 -26.16
C ASP A 609 -9.12 3.23 -26.58
N ASP A 610 -7.94 2.63 -26.45
CA ASP A 610 -7.68 1.20 -26.66
C ASP A 610 -8.23 0.30 -25.50
N GLY A 611 -9.00 0.86 -24.58
CA GLY A 611 -9.59 0.13 -23.44
C GLY A 611 -8.62 -0.23 -22.32
N LYS A 612 -7.41 0.32 -22.32
CA LYS A 612 -6.39 0.03 -21.29
C LYS A 612 -6.67 0.82 -20.01
N ARG A 613 -6.55 0.16 -18.87
CA ARG A 613 -6.56 0.82 -17.55
C ARG A 613 -5.25 1.59 -17.35
N ILE A 614 -5.37 2.81 -16.85
CA ILE A 614 -4.21 3.61 -16.43
C ILE A 614 -4.38 4.00 -14.97
N ARG A 615 -3.37 3.72 -14.18
CA ARG A 615 -3.26 4.13 -12.79
C ARG A 615 -1.97 4.90 -12.58
N ILE A 616 -2.08 6.13 -12.07
CA ILE A 616 -0.95 6.99 -11.72
C ILE A 616 -1.05 7.34 -10.23
N SER A 617 0.00 7.12 -9.49
CA SER A 617 0.10 7.56 -8.10
C SER A 617 1.46 8.18 -7.80
N GLY A 618 1.48 9.06 -6.80
CA GLY A 618 2.65 9.77 -6.34
C GLY A 618 2.26 11.10 -5.73
N GLN A 619 3.19 11.76 -5.10
CA GLN A 619 2.95 13.07 -4.49
C GLN A 619 2.76 14.12 -5.61
N ASP A 620 1.71 14.93 -5.54
CA ASP A 620 1.34 15.94 -6.53
C ASP A 620 1.06 15.40 -7.96
N SER A 621 0.81 14.11 -8.15
CA SER A 621 0.68 13.49 -9.49
C SER A 621 -0.52 13.99 -10.28
N GLY A 622 -1.61 14.39 -9.63
CA GLY A 622 -2.79 14.94 -10.30
C GLY A 622 -2.50 16.23 -11.07
N ARG A 623 -1.65 17.09 -10.51
CA ARG A 623 -1.17 18.33 -11.12
C ARG A 623 0.13 18.12 -11.93
N GLY A 624 0.95 17.18 -11.49
CA GLY A 624 2.37 17.08 -11.81
C GLY A 624 3.20 18.05 -10.96
N THR A 625 4.32 17.57 -10.38
CA THR A 625 5.20 18.38 -9.52
C THR A 625 5.59 19.70 -10.16
N PHE A 626 5.84 19.70 -11.46
CA PHE A 626 6.28 20.87 -12.24
C PHE A 626 5.14 21.60 -12.96
N PHE A 627 3.88 21.42 -12.52
CA PHE A 627 2.74 22.12 -13.10
C PHE A 627 2.53 21.81 -14.60
N HIS A 628 2.80 20.61 -15.05
CA HIS A 628 2.79 20.22 -16.46
C HIS A 628 1.61 19.34 -16.85
N ARG A 629 1.12 18.49 -15.93
CA ARG A 629 0.11 17.48 -16.26
C ARG A 629 -1.31 18.03 -16.17
N HIS A 630 -1.74 18.50 -15.01
CA HIS A 630 -3.11 18.94 -14.73
C HIS A 630 -4.18 17.97 -15.25
N SER A 631 -4.05 16.69 -14.87
CA SER A 631 -5.06 15.67 -15.16
C SER A 631 -6.34 15.86 -14.35
N VAL A 632 -6.24 16.54 -13.20
CA VAL A 632 -7.39 16.90 -12.36
C VAL A 632 -7.62 18.39 -12.43
N LEU A 633 -8.80 18.78 -12.92
CA LEU A 633 -9.23 20.18 -13.02
C LEU A 633 -10.07 20.55 -11.79
N HIS A 634 -9.70 21.64 -11.14
CA HIS A 634 -10.38 22.17 -9.96
C HIS A 634 -11.23 23.39 -10.32
N ASN A 635 -12.52 23.32 -10.06
CA ASN A 635 -13.46 24.42 -10.27
C ASN A 635 -13.25 25.51 -9.22
N GLN A 636 -12.98 26.72 -9.67
CA GLN A 636 -12.73 27.87 -8.77
C GLN A 636 -14.00 28.36 -8.07
N ASN A 637 -15.19 27.92 -8.49
CA ASN A 637 -16.45 28.33 -7.91
C ASN A 637 -16.85 27.52 -6.66
N ASP A 638 -16.61 26.18 -6.70
CA ASP A 638 -17.13 25.24 -5.70
C ASP A 638 -16.14 24.15 -5.30
N ALA A 639 -14.89 24.21 -5.82
CA ALA A 639 -13.84 23.23 -5.61
C ALA A 639 -14.17 21.81 -6.11
N SER A 640 -15.22 21.62 -6.90
CA SER A 640 -15.47 20.35 -7.58
C SER A 640 -14.34 20.02 -8.55
N THR A 641 -14.15 18.73 -8.82
CA THR A 641 -13.07 18.26 -9.69
C THR A 641 -13.61 17.57 -10.94
N TYR A 642 -12.88 17.71 -12.04
CA TYR A 642 -13.15 17.01 -13.28
C TYR A 642 -11.85 16.42 -13.84
N VAL A 643 -11.91 15.20 -14.35
CA VAL A 643 -10.76 14.49 -14.94
C VAL A 643 -11.06 14.22 -16.41
N PRO A 644 -10.52 15.02 -17.36
CA PRO A 644 -10.82 14.87 -18.79
C PRO A 644 -10.48 13.47 -19.33
N LEU A 645 -9.32 12.91 -18.95
CA LEU A 645 -8.89 11.57 -19.36
C LEU A 645 -9.81 10.43 -18.87
N ALA A 646 -10.58 10.64 -17.82
CA ALA A 646 -11.59 9.68 -17.36
C ALA A 646 -12.93 9.82 -18.09
N ASN A 647 -13.07 10.81 -18.99
CA ASN A 647 -14.29 11.17 -19.67
C ASN A 647 -14.08 11.40 -21.17
N VAL A 648 -13.21 10.65 -21.83
CA VAL A 648 -12.95 10.75 -23.26
C VAL A 648 -14.12 10.19 -24.07
N HIS A 649 -14.65 9.02 -23.68
CA HIS A 649 -15.88 8.42 -24.21
C HIS A 649 -16.37 7.26 -23.32
N ASP A 650 -17.62 6.85 -23.50
CA ASP A 650 -18.30 5.88 -22.62
C ASP A 650 -17.71 4.45 -22.60
N LYS A 651 -16.93 4.08 -23.61
CA LYS A 651 -16.35 2.73 -23.77
C LYS A 651 -14.86 2.66 -23.52
N GLN A 652 -14.27 3.74 -23.02
CA GLN A 652 -12.83 3.80 -22.74
C GLN A 652 -12.39 2.91 -21.58
N GLY A 653 -11.10 2.65 -21.51
CA GLY A 653 -10.46 2.11 -20.30
C GLY A 653 -10.48 3.11 -19.13
N PRO A 654 -10.47 2.64 -17.88
CA PRO A 654 -10.41 3.52 -16.71
C PRO A 654 -9.10 4.33 -16.65
N PHE A 655 -9.22 5.62 -16.31
CA PHE A 655 -8.09 6.48 -15.99
C PHE A 655 -8.21 6.97 -14.55
N GLU A 656 -7.22 6.66 -13.75
CA GLU A 656 -7.17 7.00 -12.33
C GLU A 656 -5.84 7.69 -12.00
N VAL A 657 -5.91 8.81 -11.31
CA VAL A 657 -4.75 9.55 -10.80
C VAL A 657 -4.95 9.91 -9.34
N PHE A 658 -3.95 9.64 -8.52
CA PHE A 658 -4.00 9.84 -7.08
C PHE A 658 -2.77 10.60 -6.59
N ASP A 659 -3.00 11.69 -5.88
CA ASP A 659 -1.98 12.23 -5.00
C ASP A 659 -1.84 11.27 -3.82
N SER A 660 -0.66 10.68 -3.67
CA SER A 660 -0.42 9.67 -2.64
C SER A 660 -0.24 10.29 -1.26
N VAL A 661 -0.30 9.44 -0.23
CA VAL A 661 0.24 9.80 1.09
C VAL A 661 1.74 10.09 0.96
N LEU A 662 2.30 10.86 1.89
CA LEU A 662 3.73 11.19 1.92
C LEU A 662 4.54 9.96 2.38
N SER A 663 4.77 9.07 1.45
CA SER A 663 5.53 7.83 1.62
C SER A 663 6.03 7.38 0.25
N GLU A 664 7.28 7.00 0.15
CA GLU A 664 7.87 6.40 -1.03
C GLU A 664 7.83 4.87 -0.93
N GLU A 665 8.19 4.31 0.22
CA GLU A 665 8.39 2.88 0.42
C GLU A 665 7.07 2.10 0.26
N ALA A 666 6.05 2.42 1.07
CA ALA A 666 4.78 1.70 1.02
C ALA A 666 4.01 1.97 -0.27
N VAL A 667 4.07 3.20 -0.81
CA VAL A 667 3.38 3.55 -2.06
C VAL A 667 3.99 2.83 -3.25
N LEU A 668 5.34 2.82 -3.40
CA LEU A 668 6.00 2.10 -4.48
C LEU A 668 5.77 0.58 -4.38
N ALA A 669 5.83 0.02 -3.18
CA ALA A 669 5.53 -1.39 -2.95
C ALA A 669 4.08 -1.75 -3.31
N PHE A 670 3.13 -0.86 -2.98
CA PHE A 670 1.73 -1.02 -3.38
C PHE A 670 1.59 -1.04 -4.91
N GLU A 671 2.19 -0.08 -5.60
CA GLU A 671 2.10 0.00 -7.07
C GLU A 671 2.81 -1.16 -7.76
N TYR A 672 3.89 -1.69 -7.19
CA TYR A 672 4.47 -2.95 -7.63
C TYR A 672 3.47 -4.10 -7.51
N GLY A 673 2.84 -4.23 -6.34
CA GLY A 673 1.80 -5.25 -6.10
C GLY A 673 0.62 -5.12 -7.06
N TYR A 674 0.19 -3.89 -7.33
CA TYR A 674 -0.86 -3.58 -8.30
C TYR A 674 -0.46 -4.00 -9.71
N ALA A 675 0.73 -3.61 -10.18
CA ALA A 675 1.24 -3.91 -11.52
C ALA A 675 1.41 -5.42 -11.76
N THR A 676 1.80 -6.20 -10.74
CA THR A 676 1.90 -7.66 -10.84
C THR A 676 0.55 -8.36 -10.93
N ALA A 677 -0.53 -7.72 -10.55
CA ALA A 677 -1.89 -8.26 -10.60
C ALA A 677 -2.75 -7.66 -11.72
N GLU A 678 -2.26 -6.63 -12.45
CA GLU A 678 -2.94 -5.99 -13.59
C GLU A 678 -1.98 -5.85 -14.79
N PRO A 679 -1.63 -6.95 -15.47
CA PRO A 679 -0.67 -6.93 -16.58
C PRO A 679 -1.18 -6.20 -17.84
N GLY A 680 -2.50 -6.06 -17.99
CA GLY A 680 -3.12 -5.41 -19.14
C GLY A 680 -3.12 -3.91 -19.11
N GLY A 681 -2.85 -3.30 -17.96
CA GLY A 681 -2.89 -1.87 -17.72
C GLY A 681 -1.52 -1.20 -17.67
N LEU A 682 -1.53 0.12 -17.49
CA LEU A 682 -0.37 0.95 -17.21
C LEU A 682 -0.43 1.40 -15.76
N THR A 683 0.52 0.95 -14.95
CA THR A 683 0.69 1.38 -13.56
C THR A 683 1.92 2.27 -13.46
N ILE A 684 1.74 3.49 -12.97
CA ILE A 684 2.81 4.50 -12.82
C ILE A 684 2.93 4.90 -11.37
N TRP A 685 4.15 4.86 -10.84
CA TRP A 685 4.54 5.60 -9.65
C TRP A 685 5.43 6.77 -10.06
N GLU A 686 5.05 7.98 -9.65
CA GLU A 686 5.83 9.20 -9.89
C GLU A 686 6.42 9.70 -8.58
N ALA A 687 7.76 9.73 -8.50
CA ALA A 687 8.44 10.38 -7.39
C ALA A 687 8.26 11.91 -7.48
N GLN A 688 8.15 12.59 -6.34
CA GLN A 688 8.06 14.05 -6.29
C GLN A 688 9.30 14.70 -6.89
N PHE A 689 10.49 14.23 -6.49
CA PHE A 689 11.76 14.29 -7.20
C PHE A 689 12.35 12.88 -7.20
N GLY A 690 13.09 12.53 -8.26
CA GLY A 690 13.74 11.22 -8.34
C GLY A 690 14.72 10.94 -7.20
N ASP A 691 15.29 11.99 -6.61
CA ASP A 691 16.15 11.95 -5.42
C ASP A 691 15.50 11.19 -4.25
N PHE A 692 14.17 11.31 -4.09
CA PHE A 692 13.45 10.70 -2.97
C PHE A 692 13.14 9.20 -3.17
N ALA A 693 13.36 8.66 -4.38
CA ALA A 693 13.18 7.23 -4.63
C ALA A 693 14.06 6.34 -3.74
N ASN A 694 15.15 6.87 -3.20
CA ASN A 694 16.01 6.15 -2.26
C ASN A 694 15.31 5.78 -0.94
N GLY A 695 14.22 6.47 -0.57
CA GLY A 695 13.35 6.09 0.54
C GLY A 695 12.64 4.75 0.33
N ALA A 696 12.55 4.29 -0.93
CA ALA A 696 11.95 3.01 -1.32
C ALA A 696 12.99 2.01 -1.87
N GLN A 697 14.27 2.16 -1.55
CA GLN A 697 15.34 1.33 -2.13
C GLN A 697 15.12 -0.17 -1.92
N VAL A 698 14.56 -0.58 -0.79
CA VAL A 698 14.25 -1.98 -0.53
C VAL A 698 13.25 -2.57 -1.53
N VAL A 699 12.29 -1.79 -1.98
CA VAL A 699 11.31 -2.21 -3.00
C VAL A 699 12.01 -2.36 -4.35
N ILE A 700 12.90 -1.43 -4.69
CA ILE A 700 13.67 -1.46 -5.94
C ILE A 700 14.56 -2.71 -5.97
N ASP A 701 15.32 -2.96 -4.90
CA ASP A 701 16.29 -4.05 -4.85
C ASP A 701 15.62 -5.43 -4.72
N GLN A 702 14.57 -5.54 -3.89
CA GLN A 702 14.01 -6.85 -3.53
C GLN A 702 12.87 -7.31 -4.43
N PHE A 703 12.19 -6.39 -5.10
CA PHE A 703 11.03 -6.71 -5.93
C PHE A 703 11.21 -6.27 -7.40
N ILE A 704 11.44 -4.99 -7.67
CA ILE A 704 11.42 -4.43 -9.02
C ILE A 704 12.57 -5.01 -9.87
N SER A 705 13.80 -4.98 -9.37
CA SER A 705 14.98 -5.42 -10.11
C SER A 705 15.16 -6.93 -10.15
N SER A 706 14.69 -7.66 -9.14
CA SER A 706 15.05 -9.06 -8.93
C SER A 706 13.88 -10.04 -8.87
N GLY A 707 12.64 -9.54 -8.87
CA GLY A 707 11.44 -10.38 -8.70
C GLY A 707 11.24 -11.41 -9.82
N GLU A 708 11.63 -11.08 -11.05
CA GLU A 708 11.56 -12.01 -12.16
C GLU A 708 12.54 -13.18 -11.98
N GLN A 709 13.80 -12.90 -11.68
CA GLN A 709 14.83 -13.93 -11.53
C GLN A 709 14.64 -14.81 -10.31
N LYS A 710 14.17 -14.23 -9.20
CA LYS A 710 13.94 -14.99 -7.96
C LYS A 710 12.64 -15.79 -7.97
N TRP A 711 11.59 -15.25 -8.58
CA TRP A 711 10.21 -15.72 -8.37
C TRP A 711 9.43 -15.90 -9.67
N ALA A 712 10.06 -15.71 -10.83
CA ALA A 712 9.39 -15.66 -12.14
C ALA A 712 8.22 -14.64 -12.17
N ARG A 713 8.33 -13.53 -11.40
CA ARG A 713 7.30 -12.50 -11.31
C ARG A 713 7.60 -11.34 -12.24
N LEU A 714 6.86 -11.29 -13.34
CA LEU A 714 6.89 -10.17 -14.26
C LEU A 714 6.15 -8.96 -13.66
N CYS A 715 6.60 -7.76 -14.04
CA CYS A 715 6.02 -6.50 -13.59
C CYS A 715 6.08 -5.45 -14.71
N GLY A 716 4.95 -4.80 -15.00
CA GLY A 716 4.87 -3.70 -15.96
C GLY A 716 4.92 -2.31 -15.33
N LEU A 717 5.37 -2.18 -14.10
CA LEU A 717 5.45 -0.90 -13.39
C LEU A 717 6.33 0.10 -14.12
N THR A 718 5.85 1.34 -14.22
CA THR A 718 6.61 2.50 -14.70
C THR A 718 6.93 3.41 -13.52
N MET A 719 8.21 3.79 -13.39
CA MET A 719 8.67 4.75 -12.40
C MET A 719 9.08 6.06 -13.11
N LEU A 720 8.37 7.14 -12.82
CA LEU A 720 8.74 8.48 -13.32
C LEU A 720 9.58 9.18 -12.25
N LEU A 721 10.84 9.41 -12.54
CA LEU A 721 11.83 9.95 -11.61
C LEU A 721 12.37 11.28 -12.13
N PRO A 722 11.83 12.44 -11.69
CA PRO A 722 12.37 13.73 -12.08
C PRO A 722 13.87 13.84 -11.78
N HIS A 723 14.66 14.03 -12.83
CA HIS A 723 16.12 14.03 -12.82
C HIS A 723 16.65 15.13 -13.73
N GLY A 724 17.66 15.85 -13.30
CA GLY A 724 18.32 16.90 -14.09
C GLY A 724 19.06 17.90 -13.21
N TYR A 725 20.18 18.36 -13.70
CA TYR A 725 21.09 19.28 -13.03
C TYR A 725 20.77 20.71 -13.42
N GLU A 726 20.06 21.44 -12.56
CA GLU A 726 19.50 22.78 -12.82
C GLU A 726 19.82 23.78 -11.69
N GLY A 727 20.86 23.50 -10.92
CA GLY A 727 21.31 24.36 -9.83
C GLY A 727 20.38 24.37 -8.60
N GLN A 728 19.54 23.34 -8.44
CA GLN A 728 18.59 23.20 -7.33
C GLN A 728 19.17 22.48 -6.12
N GLY A 729 20.46 22.21 -6.10
CA GLY A 729 21.16 21.59 -4.98
C GLY A 729 21.17 20.07 -4.98
N PRO A 730 21.75 19.46 -3.92
CA PRO A 730 22.03 18.01 -3.89
C PRO A 730 20.81 17.10 -3.89
N GLU A 731 19.66 17.57 -3.42
CA GLU A 731 18.48 16.73 -3.15
C GLU A 731 17.34 16.96 -4.17
N HIS A 732 17.62 17.71 -5.24
CA HIS A 732 16.66 18.02 -6.30
C HIS A 732 17.28 17.91 -7.69
N SER A 733 18.29 17.07 -7.86
CA SER A 733 19.06 16.94 -9.10
C SER A 733 19.15 15.51 -9.61
N SER A 734 19.35 14.51 -8.72
CA SER A 734 19.72 13.17 -9.14
C SER A 734 18.78 12.10 -8.59
N ALA A 735 18.12 11.38 -9.50
CA ALA A 735 17.43 10.12 -9.18
C ALA A 735 18.39 8.94 -8.93
N ARG A 736 19.72 9.18 -8.93
CA ARG A 736 20.74 8.15 -8.78
C ARG A 736 20.71 7.11 -9.90
N LEU A 737 20.77 7.59 -11.12
CA LEU A 737 20.79 6.79 -12.35
C LEU A 737 21.74 5.58 -12.29
N GLU A 738 22.94 5.80 -11.75
CA GLU A 738 23.97 4.77 -11.57
C GLU A 738 23.50 3.55 -10.76
N ARG A 739 22.63 3.74 -9.77
CA ARG A 739 22.10 2.64 -8.94
C ARG A 739 21.19 1.74 -9.73
N TYR A 740 20.34 2.30 -10.58
CA TYR A 740 19.46 1.52 -11.46
C TYR A 740 20.29 0.75 -12.50
N LEU A 741 21.26 1.40 -13.13
CA LEU A 741 22.14 0.75 -14.10
C LEU A 741 22.97 -0.38 -13.48
N GLN A 742 23.40 -0.23 -12.21
CA GLN A 742 24.09 -1.30 -11.49
C GLN A 742 23.19 -2.52 -11.26
N LEU A 743 21.90 -2.35 -11.06
CA LEU A 743 20.92 -3.43 -10.85
C LEU A 743 20.48 -4.12 -12.15
N CYS A 744 20.90 -3.57 -13.30
CA CYS A 744 20.52 -4.09 -14.62
C CYS A 744 21.32 -5.32 -15.01
N ALA A 745 20.62 -6.42 -15.25
CA ALA A 745 21.14 -7.65 -15.83
C ALA A 745 20.02 -8.46 -16.48
N GLU A 746 20.34 -9.29 -17.47
CA GLU A 746 19.40 -10.26 -18.06
C GLU A 746 18.09 -9.61 -18.57
N GLN A 747 18.16 -8.35 -18.97
CA GLN A 747 17.02 -7.54 -19.46
C GLN A 747 15.88 -7.40 -18.43
N ASN A 748 16.21 -7.37 -17.15
CA ASN A 748 15.26 -7.36 -16.04
C ASN A 748 14.42 -6.07 -15.94
N MET A 749 14.90 -4.96 -16.47
CA MET A 749 14.21 -3.66 -16.49
C MET A 749 14.63 -2.81 -17.67
N GLN A 750 13.99 -1.66 -17.84
CA GLN A 750 14.35 -0.63 -18.82
C GLN A 750 14.79 0.63 -18.09
N VAL A 751 15.89 1.25 -18.50
CA VAL A 751 16.36 2.55 -17.99
C VAL A 751 16.42 3.53 -19.15
N VAL A 752 15.55 4.57 -19.10
CA VAL A 752 15.28 5.47 -20.22
C VAL A 752 15.45 6.92 -19.77
N VAL A 753 16.07 7.74 -20.62
CA VAL A 753 16.26 9.18 -20.44
C VAL A 753 15.69 9.90 -21.65
N PRO A 754 14.35 10.01 -21.78
CA PRO A 754 13.74 10.56 -22.98
C PRO A 754 14.00 12.07 -23.11
N SER A 755 14.27 12.55 -24.33
CA SER A 755 14.66 13.93 -24.55
C SER A 755 13.66 14.77 -25.36
N THR A 756 12.59 14.16 -25.92
CA THR A 756 11.59 14.89 -26.69
C THR A 756 10.15 14.46 -26.35
N PRO A 757 9.14 15.27 -26.68
CA PRO A 757 7.72 14.90 -26.53
C PRO A 757 7.33 13.62 -27.25
N ALA A 758 7.82 13.41 -28.50
CA ALA A 758 7.57 12.17 -29.24
C ALA A 758 8.16 10.96 -28.53
N GLN A 759 9.33 11.08 -27.93
CA GLN A 759 9.95 9.99 -27.18
C GLN A 759 9.13 9.59 -25.96
N VAL A 760 8.64 10.54 -25.14
CA VAL A 760 7.78 10.18 -24.01
C VAL A 760 6.46 9.57 -24.45
N TYR A 761 5.84 10.08 -25.53
CA TYR A 761 4.63 9.52 -26.09
C TYR A 761 4.80 8.03 -26.50
N HIS A 762 5.82 7.75 -27.29
CA HIS A 762 6.10 6.40 -27.74
C HIS A 762 6.59 5.48 -26.63
N MET A 763 7.37 5.97 -25.71
CA MET A 763 7.84 5.22 -24.51
C MET A 763 6.65 4.70 -23.67
N ILE A 764 5.71 5.58 -23.35
CA ILE A 764 4.51 5.22 -22.58
C ILE A 764 3.67 4.19 -23.32
N ARG A 765 3.42 4.41 -24.61
CA ARG A 765 2.65 3.46 -25.43
C ARG A 765 3.37 2.13 -25.55
N ARG A 766 4.69 2.13 -25.78
CA ARG A 766 5.53 0.93 -25.87
C ARG A 766 5.37 0.04 -24.63
N GLN A 767 5.31 0.61 -23.45
CA GLN A 767 5.20 -0.11 -22.18
C GLN A 767 3.92 -0.96 -22.09
N VAL A 768 2.86 -0.56 -22.77
CA VAL A 768 1.55 -1.23 -22.70
C VAL A 768 1.21 -2.02 -23.97
N VAL A 769 1.49 -1.45 -25.14
CA VAL A 769 1.10 -2.05 -26.44
C VAL A 769 1.98 -3.24 -26.78
N ARG A 770 3.28 -3.18 -26.45
CA ARG A 770 4.20 -4.30 -26.65
C ARG A 770 3.80 -5.49 -25.77
N PRO A 771 3.79 -6.73 -26.29
CA PRO A 771 3.42 -7.92 -25.53
C PRO A 771 4.56 -8.39 -24.59
N MET A 772 5.18 -7.46 -23.90
CA MET A 772 6.25 -7.71 -22.93
C MET A 772 6.04 -6.80 -21.72
N ARG A 773 6.27 -7.34 -20.53
CA ARG A 773 6.16 -6.59 -19.27
C ARG A 773 7.47 -6.66 -18.50
N ARG A 774 8.19 -5.56 -18.47
CA ARG A 774 9.39 -5.31 -17.66
C ARG A 774 9.25 -3.96 -16.99
N PRO A 775 9.76 -3.76 -15.77
CA PRO A 775 9.79 -2.44 -15.13
C PRO A 775 10.45 -1.38 -16.03
N LEU A 776 9.85 -0.20 -16.07
CA LEU A 776 10.35 0.93 -16.84
C LEU A 776 10.75 2.05 -15.85
N VAL A 777 12.04 2.35 -15.81
CA VAL A 777 12.62 3.43 -15.00
C VAL A 777 12.92 4.62 -15.91
N VAL A 778 12.23 5.74 -15.68
CA VAL A 778 12.31 6.92 -16.52
C VAL A 778 12.98 8.05 -15.76
N MET A 779 14.14 8.51 -16.24
CA MET A 779 14.75 9.77 -15.80
C MET A 779 13.97 10.91 -16.48
N SER A 780 12.84 11.29 -15.88
CA SER A 780 11.97 12.32 -16.45
C SER A 780 12.57 13.71 -16.26
N PRO A 781 12.42 14.60 -17.25
CA PRO A 781 13.04 15.92 -17.17
C PRO A 781 12.26 16.90 -16.30
N LYS A 782 12.90 18.04 -15.99
CA LYS A 782 12.29 19.19 -15.31
C LYS A 782 12.18 20.39 -16.26
N SER A 783 13.28 21.01 -16.65
CA SER A 783 13.26 22.17 -17.54
C SER A 783 12.84 21.83 -18.97
N LEU A 784 13.13 20.62 -19.47
CA LEU A 784 12.72 20.21 -20.82
C LEU A 784 11.20 20.18 -21.01
N LEU A 785 10.42 20.11 -19.93
CA LEU A 785 8.96 20.20 -19.99
C LEU A 785 8.46 21.47 -20.71
N ARG A 786 9.30 22.53 -20.79
CA ARG A 786 8.98 23.82 -21.41
C ARG A 786 10.14 24.40 -22.24
N HIS A 787 11.14 23.59 -22.56
CA HIS A 787 12.29 24.06 -23.32
C HIS A 787 11.90 24.36 -24.77
N PRO A 788 12.27 25.51 -25.36
CA PRO A 788 11.84 25.90 -26.70
C PRO A 788 12.23 24.92 -27.81
N LEU A 789 13.36 24.24 -27.67
CA LEU A 789 13.85 23.24 -28.62
C LEU A 789 13.34 21.83 -28.34
N CYS A 790 12.77 21.60 -27.16
CA CYS A 790 12.21 20.30 -26.77
C CYS A 790 10.72 20.23 -27.14
N THR A 791 10.46 20.12 -28.42
CA THR A 791 9.09 20.07 -29.00
C THR A 791 9.03 18.99 -30.06
N SER A 792 7.80 18.56 -30.40
CA SER A 792 7.54 17.60 -31.47
C SER A 792 6.35 18.01 -32.33
N THR A 793 6.18 17.39 -33.48
CA THR A 793 5.03 17.54 -34.35
C THR A 793 3.98 16.44 -34.06
N ILE A 794 2.76 16.65 -34.51
CA ILE A 794 1.71 15.61 -34.42
C ILE A 794 2.04 14.38 -35.27
N GLU A 795 2.76 14.57 -36.39
CA GLU A 795 3.23 13.52 -37.30
C GLU A 795 4.25 12.62 -36.57
N GLU A 796 5.19 13.20 -35.84
CA GLU A 796 6.16 12.41 -35.06
C GLU A 796 5.46 11.54 -34.00
N LEU A 797 4.34 12.00 -33.43
CA LEU A 797 3.55 11.20 -32.49
C LEU A 797 2.72 10.12 -33.22
N ALA A 798 2.10 10.45 -34.35
CA ALA A 798 1.23 9.54 -35.08
C ALA A 798 1.99 8.44 -35.85
N GLU A 799 3.06 8.80 -36.52
CA GLU A 799 3.77 7.94 -37.47
C GLU A 799 5.11 7.40 -36.96
N GLY A 800 5.66 8.04 -35.91
CA GLY A 800 6.96 7.70 -35.34
C GLY A 800 6.98 6.43 -34.50
N THR A 801 8.11 6.21 -33.83
CA THR A 801 8.34 5.13 -32.86
C THR A 801 9.32 5.61 -31.79
N PHE A 802 9.43 4.86 -30.69
CA PHE A 802 10.49 5.10 -29.72
C PHE A 802 11.85 4.76 -30.33
N GLN A 803 12.75 5.72 -30.33
CA GLN A 803 14.13 5.54 -30.79
C GLN A 803 15.05 5.43 -29.59
N ALA A 804 15.74 4.31 -29.44
CA ALA A 804 16.65 4.07 -28.32
C ALA A 804 17.98 4.86 -28.45
N ALA A 805 18.38 5.21 -29.67
CA ALA A 805 19.44 6.16 -29.99
C ALA A 805 18.98 7.08 -31.10
N ILE A 806 19.31 8.39 -30.99
CA ILE A 806 18.98 9.41 -32.00
C ILE A 806 20.27 10.07 -32.46
N GLY A 807 20.51 10.03 -33.79
CA GLY A 807 21.68 10.64 -34.42
C GLY A 807 21.63 12.16 -34.46
N GLU A 808 22.59 12.73 -35.17
CA GLU A 808 22.68 14.16 -35.44
C GLU A 808 21.43 14.67 -36.19
N ILE A 809 20.90 15.81 -35.73
CA ILE A 809 19.69 16.39 -36.34
C ILE A 809 20.02 17.57 -37.30
N ASP A 810 21.18 18.19 -37.13
CA ASP A 810 21.62 19.25 -38.03
C ASP A 810 22.28 18.64 -39.27
N ASN A 811 22.20 19.34 -40.42
CA ASN A 811 22.70 18.84 -41.68
C ASN A 811 24.23 19.03 -41.76
N LEU A 812 24.99 18.22 -41.00
CA LEU A 812 26.44 18.19 -41.04
C LEU A 812 26.94 17.29 -42.18
N ASP A 813 28.10 17.65 -42.77
CA ASP A 813 28.79 16.73 -43.66
C ASP A 813 29.52 15.65 -42.86
N PRO A 814 29.13 14.38 -42.91
CA PRO A 814 29.73 13.30 -42.09
C PRO A 814 31.24 13.17 -42.29
N ALA A 815 31.76 13.56 -43.50
CA ALA A 815 33.19 13.51 -43.80
C ALA A 815 34.01 14.61 -43.07
N MET A 816 33.37 15.67 -42.66
CA MET A 816 34.00 16.80 -41.93
C MET A 816 33.96 16.58 -40.40
N VAL A 817 33.11 15.67 -39.91
CA VAL A 817 33.01 15.36 -38.47
C VAL A 817 34.28 14.70 -37.97
N LYS A 818 34.84 15.23 -36.90
CA LYS A 818 36.06 14.75 -36.22
C LYS A 818 35.80 14.15 -34.87
N ARG A 819 34.70 14.56 -34.23
CA ARG A 819 34.30 14.04 -32.91
C ARG A 819 32.81 13.67 -32.92
N VAL A 820 32.48 12.58 -32.24
CA VAL A 820 31.09 12.23 -31.88
C VAL A 820 30.92 12.34 -30.38
N VAL A 821 29.96 13.15 -29.93
CA VAL A 821 29.60 13.30 -28.52
C VAL A 821 28.32 12.51 -28.25
N PHE A 822 28.42 11.47 -27.42
CA PHE A 822 27.27 10.77 -26.86
C PHE A 822 26.78 11.47 -25.61
N CYS A 823 25.48 11.64 -25.45
CA CYS A 823 24.88 12.20 -24.24
C CYS A 823 23.47 11.68 -24.01
N SER A 824 22.86 11.97 -22.86
CA SER A 824 21.46 11.67 -22.52
C SER A 824 20.79 12.85 -21.84
N GLY A 825 19.49 13.05 -22.11
CA GLY A 825 18.68 14.04 -21.41
C GLY A 825 19.02 15.51 -21.77
N LYS A 826 18.90 16.38 -20.76
CA LYS A 826 18.92 17.84 -20.91
C LYS A 826 20.26 18.38 -21.51
N VAL A 827 21.37 17.79 -21.16
CA VAL A 827 22.70 18.27 -21.63
C VAL A 827 22.80 18.30 -23.15
N TYR A 828 22.01 17.47 -23.84
CA TYR A 828 21.93 17.54 -25.31
C TYR A 828 21.58 18.93 -25.81
N PHE A 829 20.61 19.58 -25.22
CA PHE A 829 20.16 20.90 -25.67
C PHE A 829 21.21 21.98 -25.37
N ASP A 830 21.89 21.90 -24.22
CA ASP A 830 23.00 22.80 -23.90
C ASP A 830 24.16 22.63 -24.89
N LEU A 831 24.51 21.40 -25.26
CA LEU A 831 25.52 21.10 -26.28
C LEU A 831 25.11 21.62 -27.66
N LEU A 832 23.88 21.36 -28.09
CA LEU A 832 23.34 21.77 -29.37
C LEU A 832 23.32 23.29 -29.50
N GLU A 833 22.85 24.03 -28.52
CA GLU A 833 22.82 25.49 -28.52
C GLU A 833 24.24 26.07 -28.56
N GLN A 834 25.20 25.55 -27.78
CA GLN A 834 26.56 26.04 -27.75
C GLN A 834 27.28 25.73 -29.08
N ARG A 835 27.10 24.53 -29.66
CA ARG A 835 27.63 24.14 -30.95
C ARG A 835 27.13 25.06 -32.06
N ARG A 836 25.84 25.34 -32.11
CA ARG A 836 25.23 26.26 -33.09
C ARG A 836 25.73 27.69 -32.91
N ASN A 837 25.88 28.15 -31.66
CA ASN A 837 26.45 29.48 -31.36
C ASN A 837 27.93 29.59 -31.78
N ASN A 838 28.66 28.50 -31.78
CA ASN A 838 30.05 28.45 -32.24
C ASN A 838 30.16 28.28 -33.77
N GLU A 839 29.04 28.14 -34.49
CA GLU A 839 29.02 27.76 -35.91
C GLU A 839 29.90 26.54 -36.21
N GLN A 840 29.87 25.55 -35.30
CA GLN A 840 30.76 24.40 -35.32
C GLN A 840 30.13 23.23 -36.06
N ASP A 841 30.76 22.70 -37.10
CA ASP A 841 30.27 21.65 -38.01
C ASP A 841 31.12 20.37 -38.00
N ASP A 842 32.16 20.31 -37.15
CA ASP A 842 33.09 19.19 -37.03
C ASP A 842 32.81 18.28 -35.80
N VAL A 843 31.72 18.54 -35.05
CA VAL A 843 31.26 17.72 -33.89
C VAL A 843 29.82 17.30 -34.09
N ALA A 844 29.56 16.01 -34.17
CA ALA A 844 28.21 15.43 -34.15
C ALA A 844 27.77 15.06 -32.74
N ILE A 845 26.47 15.24 -32.43
CA ILE A 845 25.89 14.94 -31.14
C ILE A 845 24.87 13.81 -31.27
N VAL A 846 25.06 12.71 -30.55
CA VAL A 846 24.22 11.52 -30.56
C VAL A 846 23.58 11.35 -29.21
N ARG A 847 22.23 11.24 -29.17
CA ARG A 847 21.48 11.05 -27.96
C ARG A 847 21.24 9.55 -27.69
N ILE A 848 21.48 9.12 -26.48
CA ILE A 848 21.14 7.77 -26.02
C ILE A 848 19.90 7.91 -25.14
N GLU A 849 18.77 7.54 -25.69
CA GLU A 849 17.46 7.65 -25.02
C GLU A 849 17.16 6.46 -24.09
N GLN A 850 17.76 5.30 -24.40
CA GLN A 850 17.68 4.09 -23.57
C GLN A 850 19.08 3.62 -23.21
N LEU A 851 19.38 3.64 -21.90
CA LEU A 851 20.67 3.21 -21.38
C LEU A 851 20.70 1.71 -21.07
N TYR A 852 19.54 1.12 -20.81
CA TYR A 852 19.42 -0.32 -20.62
C TYR A 852 18.02 -0.83 -21.06
N PRO A 853 17.93 -1.98 -21.74
CA PRO A 853 19.03 -2.67 -22.41
C PRO A 853 19.74 -1.73 -23.39
N PHE A 854 21.07 -1.85 -23.47
CA PHE A 854 21.86 -0.92 -24.29
C PHE A 854 21.56 -1.15 -25.80
N PRO A 855 21.24 -0.12 -26.58
CA PRO A 855 20.81 -0.24 -27.97
C PRO A 855 22.04 -0.34 -28.90
N MET A 856 22.72 -1.47 -28.86
CA MET A 856 24.00 -1.68 -29.51
C MET A 856 23.95 -1.48 -31.03
N ASP A 857 22.94 -2.05 -31.68
CA ASP A 857 22.80 -2.02 -33.13
C ASP A 857 22.40 -0.62 -33.61
N GLU A 858 21.51 0.06 -32.91
CA GLU A 858 21.08 1.42 -33.20
C GLU A 858 22.26 2.42 -33.05
N VAL A 859 23.04 2.27 -31.96
CA VAL A 859 24.22 3.12 -31.77
C VAL A 859 25.24 2.91 -32.90
N LYS A 860 25.55 1.67 -33.28
CA LYS A 860 26.43 1.34 -34.40
C LYS A 860 25.91 1.94 -35.70
N ALA A 861 24.62 1.76 -35.99
CA ALA A 861 24.01 2.30 -37.22
C ALA A 861 24.10 3.84 -37.30
N VAL A 862 23.90 4.52 -36.18
CA VAL A 862 23.97 5.99 -36.10
C VAL A 862 25.41 6.52 -36.37
N ILE A 863 26.42 5.81 -35.86
CA ILE A 863 27.83 6.27 -35.98
C ILE A 863 28.52 5.76 -37.27
N GLU A 864 27.95 4.77 -37.96
CA GLU A 864 28.54 4.17 -39.16
C GLU A 864 28.88 5.18 -40.25
N GLN A 865 28.14 6.27 -40.36
CA GLN A 865 28.36 7.33 -41.35
C GLN A 865 29.62 8.17 -41.08
N TYR A 866 30.14 8.16 -39.84
CA TYR A 866 31.28 8.98 -39.41
C TYR A 866 32.60 8.21 -39.56
N THR A 867 32.96 7.85 -40.76
CA THR A 867 34.12 6.96 -41.08
C THR A 867 35.47 7.54 -40.71
N ASN A 868 35.59 8.86 -40.53
CA ASN A 868 36.82 9.58 -40.22
C ASN A 868 36.97 9.93 -38.72
N VAL A 869 36.04 9.50 -37.88
CA VAL A 869 36.05 9.83 -36.46
C VAL A 869 36.82 8.79 -35.67
N GLU A 870 37.84 9.24 -34.94
CA GLU A 870 38.62 8.47 -33.99
C GLU A 870 38.38 8.91 -32.53
N ASP A 871 37.77 10.11 -32.32
CA ASP A 871 37.54 10.73 -31.03
C ASP A 871 36.01 10.70 -30.66
N PHE A 872 35.66 9.85 -29.73
CA PHE A 872 34.33 9.71 -29.17
C PHE A 872 34.32 10.21 -27.73
N VAL A 873 33.25 10.89 -27.30
CA VAL A 873 33.12 11.46 -25.96
C VAL A 873 31.79 11.06 -25.39
N TRP A 874 31.78 10.58 -24.14
CA TRP A 874 30.59 10.53 -23.35
C TRP A 874 30.46 11.81 -22.51
N CYS A 875 29.38 12.58 -22.71
CA CYS A 875 29.10 13.79 -21.95
C CYS A 875 27.88 13.56 -21.02
N GLN A 876 28.06 13.81 -19.71
CA GLN A 876 27.00 13.74 -18.72
C GLN A 876 27.04 14.90 -17.74
N GLU A 877 25.90 15.26 -17.14
CA GLU A 877 25.81 16.31 -16.14
C GLU A 877 26.16 15.81 -14.72
N GLU A 878 26.02 14.55 -14.46
CA GLU A 878 26.34 13.91 -13.18
C GLU A 878 27.85 13.93 -12.92
N PRO A 879 28.28 13.95 -11.64
CA PRO A 879 29.70 13.72 -11.30
C PRO A 879 30.23 12.41 -11.90
N GLN A 880 31.51 12.35 -12.21
CA GLN A 880 32.15 11.22 -12.89
C GLN A 880 31.89 9.84 -12.21
N ASN A 881 31.81 9.80 -10.87
CA ASN A 881 31.53 8.59 -10.12
C ASN A 881 30.04 8.23 -10.07
N GLN A 882 29.20 9.02 -10.69
CA GLN A 882 27.73 8.88 -10.74
C GLN A 882 27.26 8.87 -12.19
N GLY A 883 25.96 8.78 -12.42
CA GLY A 883 25.41 8.72 -13.77
C GLY A 883 25.76 7.44 -14.54
N ALA A 884 25.80 7.53 -15.87
CA ALA A 884 25.95 6.37 -16.74
C ALA A 884 27.40 5.96 -17.03
N TRP A 885 28.38 6.83 -16.79
CA TRP A 885 29.77 6.61 -17.26
C TRP A 885 30.33 5.23 -16.90
N TYR A 886 30.43 4.92 -15.61
CA TYR A 886 31.05 3.64 -15.19
C TYR A 886 30.23 2.42 -15.53
N CYS A 887 28.91 2.54 -15.55
CA CYS A 887 28.02 1.41 -15.85
C CYS A 887 27.89 1.12 -17.35
N SER A 888 28.12 2.14 -18.23
CA SER A 888 27.85 2.01 -19.68
C SER A 888 29.07 2.13 -20.58
N GLN A 889 30.23 2.60 -20.08
CA GLN A 889 31.42 2.81 -20.93
C GLN A 889 31.88 1.57 -21.68
N HIS A 890 31.72 0.36 -21.12
CA HIS A 890 32.09 -0.88 -21.80
C HIS A 890 31.22 -1.12 -23.06
N ASN A 891 29.95 -0.75 -23.02
CA ASN A 891 29.01 -0.85 -24.13
C ASN A 891 29.42 0.15 -25.24
N PHE A 892 29.72 1.41 -24.88
CA PHE A 892 30.22 2.40 -25.84
C PHE A 892 31.52 1.95 -26.50
N ARG A 893 32.48 1.43 -25.71
CA ARG A 893 33.74 0.88 -26.27
C ARG A 893 33.50 -0.29 -27.22
N ALA A 894 32.45 -1.08 -27.02
CA ALA A 894 32.09 -2.18 -27.92
C ALA A 894 31.35 -1.67 -29.20
N ALA A 895 30.71 -0.50 -29.12
CA ALA A 895 29.99 0.09 -30.25
C ALA A 895 30.90 0.89 -31.23
N ILE A 896 31.93 1.61 -30.70
CA ILE A 896 32.79 2.45 -31.52
C ILE A 896 33.79 1.61 -32.33
N PRO A 897 34.35 2.15 -33.43
CA PRO A 897 35.34 1.45 -34.25
C PRO A 897 36.59 1.02 -33.46
N ALA A 898 37.18 -0.10 -33.87
CA ALA A 898 38.39 -0.61 -33.24
C ALA A 898 39.57 0.40 -33.40
N GLY A 899 40.20 0.77 -32.28
CA GLY A 899 41.27 1.76 -32.23
C GLY A 899 40.79 3.17 -31.90
N ALA A 900 39.47 3.45 -31.98
CA ALA A 900 38.92 4.75 -31.57
C ALA A 900 39.01 4.95 -30.06
N VAL A 901 39.11 6.22 -29.65
CA VAL A 901 39.23 6.59 -28.21
C VAL A 901 37.88 7.05 -27.69
N LEU A 902 37.49 6.51 -26.52
CA LEU A 902 36.34 7.01 -25.79
C LEU A 902 36.79 7.83 -24.59
N ASN A 903 36.51 9.12 -24.65
CA ASN A 903 36.81 10.11 -23.63
C ASN A 903 35.58 10.43 -22.76
N TYR A 904 35.78 11.15 -21.66
CA TYR A 904 34.75 11.61 -20.75
C TYR A 904 34.73 13.14 -20.67
N ALA A 905 33.58 13.75 -20.78
CA ALA A 905 33.33 15.15 -20.47
C ALA A 905 32.20 15.27 -19.42
N GLY A 906 32.47 15.89 -18.28
CA GLY A 906 31.49 16.00 -17.20
C GLY A 906 32.07 16.59 -15.93
N ARG A 907 31.29 16.60 -14.89
CA ARG A 907 31.73 17.08 -13.57
C ARG A 907 32.76 16.15 -12.95
N PRO A 908 33.71 16.68 -12.17
CA PRO A 908 34.63 15.83 -11.41
C PRO A 908 33.89 14.96 -10.40
N ALA A 909 34.50 13.84 -10.01
CA ALA A 909 33.96 12.96 -9.01
C ALA A 909 33.61 13.70 -7.69
N SER A 910 32.48 13.40 -7.12
CA SER A 910 31.97 14.07 -5.93
C SER A 910 31.18 13.10 -5.03
N ALA A 911 31.30 13.27 -3.72
CA ALA A 911 30.48 12.54 -2.76
C ALA A 911 29.04 13.07 -2.71
N SER A 912 28.83 14.36 -3.01
CA SER A 912 27.49 14.94 -3.17
C SER A 912 26.99 14.77 -4.61
N PRO A 913 25.68 14.52 -4.84
CA PRO A 913 25.17 14.40 -6.22
C PRO A 913 25.27 15.69 -7.01
N ALA A 914 25.10 16.86 -6.38
CA ALA A 914 25.16 18.16 -7.03
C ALA A 914 25.70 19.23 -6.08
N VAL A 915 26.14 20.36 -6.66
CA VAL A 915 26.59 21.52 -5.88
C VAL A 915 25.40 22.33 -5.35
N GLY A 916 25.54 22.93 -4.17
CA GLY A 916 24.49 23.72 -3.53
C GLY A 916 24.35 25.17 -4.05
N TYR A 917 25.35 25.67 -4.78
CA TYR A 917 25.38 27.08 -5.23
C TYR A 917 25.20 27.18 -6.74
N MET A 918 24.27 28.02 -7.18
CA MET A 918 23.96 28.25 -8.59
C MET A 918 25.20 28.75 -9.37
N SER A 919 26.02 29.63 -8.79
CA SER A 919 27.24 30.14 -9.45
C SER A 919 28.26 29.04 -9.73
N VAL A 920 28.39 28.07 -8.84
CA VAL A 920 29.28 26.90 -9.01
C VAL A 920 28.69 25.95 -10.06
N HIS A 921 27.37 25.73 -10.00
CA HIS A 921 26.66 24.92 -11.01
C HIS A 921 26.91 25.48 -12.43
N LEU A 922 26.64 26.77 -12.65
CA LEU A 922 26.82 27.41 -13.96
C LEU A 922 28.27 27.31 -14.47
N LYS A 923 29.26 27.50 -13.56
CA LYS A 923 30.68 27.37 -13.93
C LYS A 923 31.00 25.94 -14.38
N GLN A 924 30.52 24.94 -13.66
CA GLN A 924 30.73 23.52 -13.98
C GLN A 924 29.98 23.12 -15.25
N GLN A 925 28.74 23.60 -15.45
CA GLN A 925 27.96 23.34 -16.65
C GLN A 925 28.66 23.89 -17.89
N LYS A 926 29.15 25.11 -17.83
CA LYS A 926 29.91 25.71 -18.91
C LYS A 926 31.18 24.92 -19.23
N ALA A 927 31.94 24.52 -18.20
CA ALA A 927 33.20 23.80 -18.38
C ALA A 927 32.99 22.43 -19.05
N LEU A 928 31.94 21.66 -18.64
CA LEU A 928 31.68 20.35 -19.24
C LEU A 928 31.22 20.44 -20.71
N ILE A 929 30.48 21.51 -21.09
CA ILE A 929 30.04 21.75 -22.47
C ILE A 929 31.24 22.12 -23.34
N GLU A 930 32.08 23.02 -22.81
CA GLU A 930 33.33 23.40 -23.50
C GLU A 930 34.27 22.20 -23.72
N ASP A 931 34.44 21.33 -22.70
CA ASP A 931 35.25 20.13 -22.76
C ASP A 931 34.72 19.12 -23.82
N ALA A 932 33.39 18.93 -23.85
CA ALA A 932 32.74 18.04 -24.81
C ALA A 932 32.89 18.51 -26.27
N LEU A 933 32.84 19.84 -26.52
CA LEU A 933 32.85 20.42 -27.88
C LEU A 933 34.25 20.78 -28.38
N THR A 934 35.25 20.98 -27.51
CA THR A 934 36.61 21.40 -27.89
C THR A 934 37.39 20.19 -28.38
N LEU A 935 37.81 20.21 -29.65
CA LEU A 935 38.71 19.22 -30.18
C LEU A 935 40.11 19.38 -29.56
N ASN A 936 40.64 18.29 -28.99
CA ASN A 936 42.04 18.29 -28.55
C ASN A 936 42.98 18.34 -29.75
N THR A 937 43.60 19.49 -29.98
CA THR A 937 44.54 19.67 -31.08
C THR A 937 45.95 19.18 -30.78
N GLU A 938 46.19 18.64 -29.56
CA GLU A 938 47.51 18.11 -29.19
C GLU A 938 47.39 16.66 -28.72
N THR A 939 47.78 15.72 -29.52
CA THR A 939 48.31 14.44 -29.05
C THR A 939 49.57 14.73 -28.23
N SER A 940 49.43 14.97 -26.92
CA SER A 940 50.63 14.97 -26.05
C SER A 940 51.17 13.55 -26.03
N ASN A 941 52.39 13.41 -26.51
CA ASN A 941 53.26 12.26 -26.51
C ASN A 941 53.35 11.56 -25.14
#